data_93f5550c963f08a4c8b2cb91d1e084f2
#
_entry.id   93f5550c963f08a4c8b2cb91d1e084f2
#
_cell.length_a   1.000
_cell.length_b   1.000
_cell.length_c   1.000
_cell.angle_alpha   90.00
_cell.angle_beta   90.00
_cell.angle_gamma   90.00
#
_symmetry.space_group_name_H-M   'P 1'
#
loop_
_entity.id
_entity.type
_entity.pdbx_description
1 polymer ?
#
loop_
_entity_poly.entity_id
_entity_poly.type
_entity_poly.pdbx_seq_one_letter_code
_entity_poly.pdbx_strand_id
1 'polypeptide(L)'
;MLRIRLMLCAVLLLLGVLTHAQTNISGVINSYWEVTGIDKCNNNVTLPVTPIGLAAGDHVILIQMRGVDAEADNSPAYGSIINLSKSGNYEMFTVQSVVFNVVTFNEVVGRLYQLAGRVQLVRVPEYSDAKVVGEVTGQPWNGITGGVIAMIVNGTLTLNENIDAKTIGFRGADVTINTPCLVGGPDGFNGYVTTLAEDKAGKKGEGISENGDNFYARGAPANGGGGGNDRQTGGGGGSNFAPGGDGGQLINAPAGLCGGIYPGFGGWPLVYSNAENRIWMGGGGGGGSSNLGSSPVAGRGGGIILIKANTIEGNGFAIRSNGETIFSIANDDGAPGGGGGGTVLLDVGTIASALTVEVMGGDGGNVDNSLDGVNCAGPGGGGSGGLLWMSSGALPAGITLIADGGSSGVTVGEVAASPCFNSTNFAQDGADGGFLNNLVIPAPTELYIELTVDMIPDDAVVCAGNELFMSVVATGTGTLNYQWNDPATTNTPDLIIVPPYDFTYAVTVTDDLGCQLIGFVEVDVIDSVAITAYPDTTLVMGNFMTLYTNLDDPYTILWSPDYNISDITDPNPLINPYETTTYCVSATHPTGCVSTDCVTIIVAAEVALPNAFTPNGDGVNDIFRVPPTANLCEEVQYFKVFTRWGEPIYDYFKDLDKGGWDGNDYYGRSQEIGTYIYVVKMLCDGISETYSGTVHLLR
;
A
#
# COMPACT_ATOMS: atom_id res chain seq x y z
N MET A 1 -43.76 55.59 5.35
CA MET A 1 -43.75 54.33 4.62
C MET A 1 -43.15 54.42 3.20
N LEU A 2 -43.13 55.58 2.59
CA LEU A 2 -42.58 55.71 1.21
C LEU A 2 -41.03 55.72 1.15
N ARG A 3 -40.33 56.16 2.21
CA ARG A 3 -38.85 56.18 2.27
C ARG A 3 -38.21 54.84 2.56
N ILE A 4 -38.95 53.89 3.15
CA ILE A 4 -38.45 52.51 3.42
C ILE A 4 -38.57 51.63 2.18
N ARG A 5 -39.55 51.89 1.30
CA ARG A 5 -39.67 51.14 0.03
C ARG A 5 -38.63 51.52 -1.02
N LEU A 6 -38.13 52.78 -1.01
CA LEU A 6 -37.04 53.17 -1.91
C LEU A 6 -35.67 52.60 -1.48
N MET A 7 -35.43 52.43 -0.16
CA MET A 7 -34.19 51.75 0.29
C MET A 7 -34.15 50.22 0.02
N LEU A 8 -35.30 49.55 0.09
CA LEU A 8 -35.37 48.11 -0.25
C LEU A 8 -35.21 47.86 -1.77
N CYS A 9 -35.68 48.75 -2.64
CA CYS A 9 -35.43 48.65 -4.08
C CYS A 9 -34.00 48.97 -4.47
N ALA A 10 -33.31 49.87 -3.74
CA ALA A 10 -31.89 50.14 -4.00
C ALA A 10 -30.96 49.02 -3.50
N VAL A 11 -31.35 48.27 -2.44
CA VAL A 11 -30.60 47.07 -1.97
C VAL A 11 -30.85 45.85 -2.86
N LEU A 12 -32.03 45.73 -3.48
CA LEU A 12 -32.33 44.64 -4.46
C LEU A 12 -31.73 44.88 -5.85
N LEU A 13 -31.34 46.12 -6.18
CA LEU A 13 -30.64 46.47 -7.42
C LEU A 13 -29.10 46.41 -7.28
N LEU A 14 -28.58 46.25 -6.05
CA LEU A 14 -27.15 45.98 -5.76
C LEU A 14 -26.81 44.50 -5.56
N LEU A 15 -27.75 43.59 -5.76
CA LEU A 15 -27.50 42.20 -6.17
C LEU A 15 -27.15 42.17 -7.67
N GLY A 16 -26.25 43.12 -8.02
CA GLY A 16 -25.64 43.19 -9.34
C GLY A 16 -24.86 41.92 -9.57
N VAL A 17 -25.14 41.35 -10.70
CA VAL A 17 -24.29 40.54 -11.50
C VAL A 17 -22.85 40.61 -10.98
N LEU A 18 -22.44 39.61 -10.16
CA LEU A 18 -21.04 39.31 -9.97
C LEU A 18 -20.57 38.81 -11.36
N THR A 19 -20.21 39.78 -12.23
CA THR A 19 -19.43 39.45 -13.41
C THR A 19 -18.12 38.90 -12.89
N HIS A 20 -18.01 37.58 -12.83
CA HIS A 20 -16.72 36.93 -12.63
C HIS A 20 -15.82 37.50 -13.72
N ALA A 21 -14.76 38.19 -13.35
CA ALA A 21 -13.81 38.74 -14.32
C ALA A 21 -13.18 37.56 -15.05
N GLN A 22 -13.49 37.43 -16.35
CA GLN A 22 -12.93 36.40 -17.21
C GLN A 22 -11.40 36.57 -17.25
N THR A 23 -10.66 35.48 -16.97
CA THR A 23 -9.20 35.50 -16.98
C THR A 23 -8.67 35.46 -18.42
N ASN A 24 -7.88 36.47 -18.79
CA ASN A 24 -7.21 36.48 -20.10
C ASN A 24 -6.01 35.49 -20.08
N ILE A 25 -5.95 34.59 -21.04
CA ILE A 25 -4.87 33.60 -21.18
C ILE A 25 -4.21 33.69 -22.56
N SER A 26 -2.90 33.42 -22.58
CA SER A 26 -2.08 33.34 -23.82
C SER A 26 -0.72 32.71 -23.53
N GLY A 27 -0.02 32.23 -24.56
CA GLY A 27 1.32 31.61 -24.42
C GLY A 27 1.28 30.28 -23.72
N VAL A 28 2.35 29.91 -23.03
CA VAL A 28 2.48 28.66 -22.28
C VAL A 28 1.83 28.81 -20.90
N ILE A 29 0.75 28.06 -20.66
CA ILE A 29 -0.04 28.12 -19.43
C ILE A 29 0.30 27.00 -18.44
N ASN A 30 1.00 25.94 -18.86
CA ASN A 30 1.35 24.79 -18.07
C ASN A 30 2.83 24.83 -17.62
N SER A 31 3.10 24.19 -16.50
CA SER A 31 4.46 23.89 -16.03
C SER A 31 4.65 22.37 -16.02
N TYR A 32 5.90 21.92 -16.27
CA TYR A 32 6.20 20.50 -16.49
C TYR A 32 7.43 20.10 -15.67
N TRP A 33 7.35 18.94 -15.04
CA TRP A 33 8.45 18.36 -14.26
C TRP A 33 8.60 16.88 -14.57
N GLU A 34 9.81 16.41 -14.74
CA GLU A 34 10.12 14.98 -14.77
C GLU A 34 9.79 14.35 -13.41
N VAL A 35 9.22 13.15 -13.41
CA VAL A 35 9.02 12.37 -12.20
C VAL A 35 10.12 11.33 -12.08
N THR A 36 10.90 11.38 -11.00
CA THR A 36 12.03 10.49 -10.74
C THR A 36 11.74 9.43 -9.69
N GLY A 37 10.63 9.55 -8.95
CA GLY A 37 10.15 8.58 -7.97
C GLY A 37 8.65 8.64 -7.84
N ILE A 38 8.02 7.49 -7.56
CA ILE A 38 6.59 7.36 -7.24
C ILE A 38 6.51 6.46 -6.03
N ASP A 39 5.96 6.98 -4.94
CA ASP A 39 5.72 6.27 -3.69
C ASP A 39 4.22 6.20 -3.44
N LYS A 40 3.62 5.05 -3.68
CA LYS A 40 2.18 4.84 -3.51
C LYS A 40 1.79 4.80 -2.03
N CYS A 41 2.70 4.35 -1.18
CA CYS A 41 2.44 4.21 0.25
C CYS A 41 2.44 5.55 0.99
N ASN A 42 3.17 6.52 0.47
CA ASN A 42 3.14 7.91 0.91
C ASN A 42 2.36 8.82 -0.07
N ASN A 43 1.74 8.22 -1.08
CA ASN A 43 0.91 8.87 -2.08
C ASN A 43 1.56 10.11 -2.71
N ASN A 44 2.82 10.00 -3.08
CA ASN A 44 3.60 11.12 -3.57
C ASN A 44 4.47 10.78 -4.76
N VAL A 45 4.95 11.83 -5.43
CA VAL A 45 5.96 11.75 -6.47
C VAL A 45 7.18 12.61 -6.09
N THR A 46 8.35 12.14 -6.49
CA THR A 46 9.62 12.86 -6.33
C THR A 46 10.03 13.47 -7.66
N LEU A 47 10.43 14.72 -7.65
CA LEU A 47 10.90 15.49 -8.80
C LEU A 47 12.42 15.72 -8.69
N PRO A 48 13.14 16.03 -9.79
CA PRO A 48 14.57 16.35 -9.71
C PRO A 48 14.88 17.62 -8.93
N VAL A 49 13.94 18.58 -8.95
CA VAL A 49 14.07 19.90 -8.33
C VAL A 49 12.74 20.32 -7.69
N THR A 50 12.80 21.28 -6.76
CA THR A 50 11.61 21.87 -6.18
C THR A 50 10.72 22.51 -7.25
N PRO A 51 9.43 22.16 -7.38
CA PRO A 51 8.54 22.67 -8.41
C PRO A 51 8.10 24.11 -8.06
N ILE A 52 8.74 25.09 -8.68
CA ILE A 52 8.40 26.50 -8.49
C ILE A 52 7.00 26.78 -9.04
N GLY A 53 6.14 27.42 -8.23
CA GLY A 53 4.78 27.80 -8.63
C GLY A 53 3.74 26.70 -8.53
N LEU A 54 4.09 25.53 -7.92
CA LEU A 54 3.14 24.49 -7.55
C LEU A 54 2.85 24.58 -6.05
N ALA A 55 1.58 24.54 -5.66
CA ALA A 55 1.14 24.66 -4.28
C ALA A 55 -0.02 23.71 -3.95
N ALA A 56 -0.31 23.53 -2.67
CA ALA A 56 -1.49 22.80 -2.23
C ALA A 56 -2.77 23.39 -2.82
N GLY A 57 -3.67 22.55 -3.31
CA GLY A 57 -4.89 22.91 -4.02
C GLY A 57 -4.73 23.04 -5.54
N ASP A 58 -3.52 23.10 -6.08
CA ASP A 58 -3.32 23.06 -7.54
C ASP A 58 -3.74 21.70 -8.13
N HIS A 59 -4.26 21.72 -9.37
CA HIS A 59 -4.49 20.50 -10.14
C HIS A 59 -3.27 20.14 -10.97
N VAL A 60 -2.98 18.82 -11.05
CA VAL A 60 -1.88 18.27 -11.84
C VAL A 60 -2.32 17.03 -12.60
N ILE A 61 -1.66 16.75 -13.73
CA ILE A 61 -1.76 15.46 -14.44
C ILE A 61 -0.43 14.74 -14.28
N LEU A 62 -0.49 13.50 -13.80
CA LEU A 62 0.60 12.53 -13.87
C LEU A 62 0.41 11.73 -15.14
N ILE A 63 1.41 11.71 -16.03
CA ILE A 63 1.31 11.05 -17.34
C ILE A 63 2.61 10.35 -17.73
N GLN A 64 2.49 9.10 -18.22
CA GLN A 64 3.60 8.35 -18.79
C GLN A 64 3.58 8.44 -20.33
N MET A 65 4.65 8.96 -20.89
CA MET A 65 4.72 9.32 -22.31
C MET A 65 5.13 8.16 -23.22
N ARG A 66 5.96 7.23 -22.74
CA ARG A 66 6.62 6.17 -23.52
C ARG A 66 6.62 4.84 -22.74
N GLY A 67 7.27 3.81 -23.31
CA GLY A 67 7.52 2.55 -22.60
C GLY A 67 6.55 1.44 -22.99
N VAL A 68 6.18 1.36 -24.27
CA VAL A 68 5.48 0.18 -24.82
C VAL A 68 6.45 -0.97 -25.00
N ASP A 69 5.92 -2.17 -24.91
CA ASP A 69 6.59 -3.39 -25.34
C ASP A 69 6.31 -3.57 -26.85
N ALA A 70 7.34 -3.47 -27.67
CA ALA A 70 7.28 -3.51 -29.12
C ALA A 70 8.25 -4.53 -29.69
N GLU A 71 7.94 -5.06 -30.88
CA GLU A 71 8.77 -6.01 -31.61
C GLU A 71 10.16 -5.40 -31.87
N ALA A 72 11.21 -6.08 -31.43
CA ALA A 72 12.59 -5.59 -31.48
C ALA A 72 13.45 -6.29 -32.56
N ASP A 73 12.95 -7.35 -33.15
CA ASP A 73 13.66 -8.12 -34.16
C ASP A 73 13.92 -7.31 -35.43
N ASN A 74 15.04 -7.59 -36.09
CA ASN A 74 15.37 -6.96 -37.37
C ASN A 74 14.52 -7.54 -38.51
N SER A 75 13.23 -7.27 -38.46
CA SER A 75 12.19 -7.78 -39.38
C SER A 75 11.20 -6.69 -39.79
N PRO A 76 10.34 -6.95 -40.79
CA PRO A 76 9.27 -6.01 -41.20
C PRO A 76 8.31 -5.65 -40.06
N ALA A 77 8.23 -6.46 -38.99
CA ALA A 77 7.39 -6.22 -37.83
C ALA A 77 8.04 -5.33 -36.77
N TYR A 78 9.30 -4.93 -36.97
CA TYR A 78 10.01 -4.08 -36.01
C TYR A 78 9.14 -2.90 -35.56
N GLY A 79 9.07 -2.68 -34.25
CA GLY A 79 8.32 -1.60 -33.61
C GLY A 79 6.81 -1.79 -33.59
N SER A 80 6.25 -2.88 -34.16
CA SER A 80 4.84 -3.20 -33.95
C SER A 80 4.57 -3.43 -32.44
N ILE A 81 3.45 -2.90 -31.95
CA ILE A 81 3.14 -2.88 -30.54
C ILE A 81 2.64 -4.27 -30.10
N ILE A 82 3.38 -4.93 -29.22
CA ILE A 82 2.99 -6.20 -28.59
C ILE A 82 2.07 -5.91 -27.40
N ASN A 83 2.46 -4.95 -26.56
CA ASN A 83 1.72 -4.55 -25.37
C ASN A 83 1.96 -3.05 -25.09
N LEU A 84 0.89 -2.34 -24.79
CA LEU A 84 0.98 -0.92 -24.39
C LEU A 84 1.70 -0.69 -23.06
N SER A 85 1.90 -1.75 -22.27
CA SER A 85 2.52 -1.68 -20.95
C SER A 85 1.89 -0.58 -20.09
N LYS A 86 2.62 0.47 -19.71
CA LYS A 86 2.10 1.62 -18.94
C LYS A 86 2.09 2.92 -19.74
N SER A 87 2.52 2.89 -20.99
CA SER A 87 2.52 4.06 -21.89
C SER A 87 1.11 4.61 -22.05
N GLY A 88 0.98 5.92 -22.05
CA GLY A 88 -0.28 6.64 -22.19
C GLY A 88 -1.15 6.63 -20.92
N ASN A 89 -0.75 5.96 -19.83
CA ASN A 89 -1.43 6.10 -18.56
C ASN A 89 -1.37 7.56 -18.09
N TYR A 90 -2.51 8.10 -17.66
CA TYR A 90 -2.59 9.42 -17.06
C TYR A 90 -3.69 9.46 -16.00
N GLU A 91 -3.52 10.34 -15.00
CA GLU A 91 -4.50 10.61 -13.95
C GLU A 91 -4.40 12.07 -13.54
N MET A 92 -5.53 12.67 -13.18
CA MET A 92 -5.59 14.03 -12.66
C MET A 92 -5.73 14.01 -11.14
N PHE A 93 -4.90 14.78 -10.45
CA PHE A 93 -4.86 14.87 -9.00
C PHE A 93 -4.95 16.31 -8.50
N THR A 94 -5.36 16.45 -7.23
CA THR A 94 -5.23 17.69 -6.46
C THR A 94 -4.00 17.57 -5.56
N VAL A 95 -3.13 18.55 -5.59
CA VAL A 95 -1.94 18.61 -4.74
C VAL A 95 -2.35 18.83 -3.29
N GLN A 96 -1.97 17.92 -2.40
CA GLN A 96 -2.15 18.05 -0.95
C GLN A 96 -1.05 18.92 -0.34
N SER A 97 0.20 18.64 -0.71
CA SER A 97 1.36 19.38 -0.20
C SER A 97 2.55 19.31 -1.16
N VAL A 98 3.42 20.29 -1.05
CA VAL A 98 4.72 20.33 -1.71
C VAL A 98 5.79 20.56 -0.65
N VAL A 99 6.65 19.56 -0.43
CA VAL A 99 7.75 19.64 0.54
C VAL A 99 9.07 19.40 -0.20
N PHE A 100 9.86 20.45 -0.40
CA PHE A 100 11.04 20.43 -1.27
C PHE A 100 10.69 19.95 -2.69
N ASN A 101 11.18 18.80 -3.08
CA ASN A 101 10.96 18.18 -4.38
C ASN A 101 9.97 17.00 -4.35
N VAL A 102 9.23 16.84 -3.25
CA VAL A 102 8.19 15.81 -3.09
C VAL A 102 6.82 16.48 -3.17
N VAL A 103 5.97 15.94 -4.03
CA VAL A 103 4.58 16.38 -4.23
C VAL A 103 3.64 15.27 -3.79
N THR A 104 2.82 15.52 -2.77
CA THR A 104 1.81 14.59 -2.26
C THR A 104 0.44 14.95 -2.81
N PHE A 105 -0.38 13.96 -3.12
CA PHE A 105 -1.73 14.12 -3.68
C PHE A 105 -2.82 13.84 -2.64
N ASN A 106 -4.00 14.43 -2.84
CA ASN A 106 -5.18 14.12 -2.03
C ASN A 106 -5.79 12.76 -2.39
N GLU A 107 -5.82 12.45 -3.68
CA GLU A 107 -6.42 11.25 -4.23
C GLU A 107 -5.36 10.17 -4.42
N VAL A 108 -5.76 8.90 -4.32
CA VAL A 108 -4.85 7.74 -4.45
C VAL A 108 -4.31 7.62 -5.87
N VAL A 109 -3.00 7.39 -6.02
CA VAL A 109 -2.39 7.04 -7.31
C VAL A 109 -2.84 5.62 -7.71
N GLY A 110 -3.92 5.55 -8.49
CA GLY A 110 -4.59 4.29 -8.86
C GLY A 110 -3.85 3.51 -9.94
N ARG A 111 -3.38 4.19 -10.99
CA ARG A 111 -2.69 3.56 -12.11
C ARG A 111 -1.24 3.20 -11.77
N LEU A 112 -0.69 2.26 -12.54
CA LEU A 112 0.72 1.90 -12.48
C LEU A 112 1.51 2.74 -13.49
N TYR A 113 2.69 3.18 -13.08
CA TYR A 113 3.64 3.94 -13.90
C TYR A 113 5.02 3.28 -13.86
N GLN A 114 5.78 3.44 -14.96
CA GLN A 114 7.17 2.99 -15.08
C GLN A 114 8.04 4.20 -15.41
N LEU A 115 8.96 4.57 -14.52
CA LEU A 115 9.79 5.78 -14.69
C LEU A 115 10.64 5.75 -15.96
N ALA A 116 11.12 4.56 -16.37
CA ALA A 116 11.81 4.38 -17.65
C ALA A 116 11.00 4.90 -18.85
N GLY A 117 9.67 4.79 -18.78
CA GLY A 117 8.75 5.26 -19.82
C GLY A 117 8.52 6.77 -19.84
N ARG A 118 9.35 7.57 -19.20
CA ARG A 118 9.24 9.03 -19.13
C ARG A 118 7.93 9.50 -18.55
N VAL A 119 7.85 9.52 -17.23
CA VAL A 119 6.71 10.05 -16.49
C VAL A 119 6.93 11.52 -16.20
N GLN A 120 5.93 12.36 -16.48
CA GLN A 120 5.96 13.78 -16.14
C GLN A 120 4.76 14.18 -15.32
N LEU A 121 4.94 15.20 -14.47
CA LEU A 121 3.91 15.92 -13.76
C LEU A 121 3.65 17.25 -14.49
N VAL A 122 2.40 17.50 -14.85
CA VAL A 122 1.99 18.71 -15.57
C VAL A 122 0.99 19.49 -14.71
N ARG A 123 1.30 20.75 -14.38
CA ARG A 123 0.34 21.62 -13.68
C ARG A 123 -0.80 21.99 -14.60
N VAL A 124 -2.03 21.83 -14.12
CA VAL A 124 -3.26 22.16 -14.84
C VAL A 124 -3.86 23.41 -14.20
N PRO A 125 -3.77 24.58 -14.84
CA PRO A 125 -4.40 25.79 -14.32
C PRO A 125 -5.92 25.65 -14.33
N GLU A 126 -6.55 26.17 -13.29
CA GLU A 126 -8.00 26.23 -13.13
C GLU A 126 -8.49 27.67 -13.19
N TYR A 127 -9.57 27.90 -13.92
CA TYR A 127 -10.19 29.20 -14.12
C TYR A 127 -11.70 29.13 -13.86
N SER A 128 -12.29 30.19 -13.29
CA SER A 128 -13.76 30.32 -13.26
C SER A 128 -14.31 30.50 -14.65
N ASP A 129 -13.80 31.50 -15.39
CA ASP A 129 -14.00 31.74 -16.81
C ASP A 129 -12.68 32.15 -17.44
N ALA A 130 -12.42 31.70 -18.67
CA ALA A 130 -11.18 32.01 -19.37
C ALA A 130 -11.43 32.58 -20.78
N LYS A 131 -10.56 33.49 -21.18
CA LYS A 131 -10.57 34.09 -22.52
C LYS A 131 -9.20 34.00 -23.16
N VAL A 132 -9.11 33.31 -24.26
CA VAL A 132 -7.89 33.21 -25.08
C VAL A 132 -7.75 34.54 -25.86
N VAL A 133 -6.79 35.37 -25.46
CA VAL A 133 -6.54 36.71 -26.04
C VAL A 133 -5.28 36.76 -26.93
N GLY A 134 -4.49 35.72 -26.92
CA GLY A 134 -3.35 35.43 -27.76
C GLY A 134 -3.18 33.93 -27.84
N GLU A 135 -2.51 33.41 -28.84
CA GLU A 135 -2.34 31.97 -29.04
C GLU A 135 -1.88 31.29 -27.73
N VAL A 136 -2.62 30.27 -27.27
CA VAL A 136 -2.22 29.41 -26.15
C VAL A 136 -1.46 28.22 -26.72
N THR A 137 -0.25 27.98 -26.23
CA THR A 137 0.59 26.88 -26.66
C THR A 137 1.21 26.14 -25.45
N GLY A 138 1.93 25.05 -25.71
CA GLY A 138 2.65 24.25 -24.71
C GLY A 138 4.17 24.27 -24.95
N GLN A 139 4.92 23.83 -23.93
CA GLN A 139 6.34 23.56 -24.11
C GLN A 139 6.49 22.36 -25.07
N PRO A 140 7.30 22.48 -26.15
CA PRO A 140 7.58 21.35 -27.02
C PRO A 140 8.24 20.19 -26.24
N TRP A 141 7.86 18.96 -26.57
CA TRP A 141 8.49 17.76 -26.03
C TRP A 141 10.01 17.77 -26.26
N ASN A 142 10.78 17.69 -25.19
CA ASN A 142 12.26 17.76 -25.24
C ASN A 142 12.92 16.38 -25.11
N GLY A 143 12.14 15.28 -25.05
CA GLY A 143 12.60 13.92 -24.79
C GLY A 143 12.34 13.45 -23.34
N ILE A 144 11.96 14.37 -22.43
CA ILE A 144 11.71 14.11 -21.02
C ILE A 144 10.36 14.71 -20.59
N THR A 145 10.11 15.97 -20.90
CA THR A 145 8.90 16.71 -20.52
C THR A 145 8.39 17.59 -21.64
N GLY A 146 7.13 18.06 -21.54
CA GLY A 146 6.46 18.89 -22.53
C GLY A 146 5.41 18.15 -23.34
N GLY A 147 4.94 18.74 -24.44
CA GLY A 147 3.99 18.12 -25.36
C GLY A 147 2.53 18.13 -24.92
N VAL A 148 2.17 18.77 -23.82
CA VAL A 148 0.83 18.74 -23.23
C VAL A 148 0.34 20.16 -22.96
N ILE A 149 -0.89 20.48 -23.40
CA ILE A 149 -1.65 21.64 -22.98
C ILE A 149 -2.84 21.12 -22.19
N ALA A 150 -3.02 21.57 -20.93
CA ALA A 150 -4.14 21.13 -20.11
C ALA A 150 -4.72 22.31 -19.31
N MET A 151 -6.05 22.39 -19.20
CA MET A 151 -6.74 23.41 -18.41
C MET A 151 -8.10 22.94 -17.93
N ILE A 152 -8.56 23.51 -16.81
CA ILE A 152 -9.92 23.42 -16.29
C ILE A 152 -10.55 24.81 -16.32
N VAL A 153 -11.76 24.89 -16.87
CA VAL A 153 -12.56 26.14 -16.90
C VAL A 153 -13.95 25.80 -16.37
N ASN A 154 -14.23 26.16 -15.11
CA ASN A 154 -15.49 25.82 -14.45
C ASN A 154 -16.73 26.49 -15.09
N GLY A 155 -16.53 27.58 -15.81
CA GLY A 155 -17.54 28.32 -16.55
C GLY A 155 -17.31 28.24 -18.07
N THR A 156 -17.12 29.41 -18.67
CA THR A 156 -16.99 29.55 -20.13
C THR A 156 -15.56 29.81 -20.58
N LEU A 157 -15.07 28.97 -21.49
CA LEU A 157 -13.85 29.21 -22.25
C LEU A 157 -14.22 29.92 -23.60
N THR A 158 -13.85 31.18 -23.72
CA THR A 158 -14.10 31.97 -24.94
C THR A 158 -12.81 32.08 -25.76
N LEU A 159 -12.85 31.62 -27.01
CA LEU A 159 -11.72 31.75 -27.91
C LEU A 159 -11.81 33.08 -28.72
N ASN A 160 -10.76 33.88 -28.62
CA ASN A 160 -10.50 35.04 -29.49
C ASN A 160 -9.17 34.86 -30.26
N GLU A 161 -8.50 33.76 -30.02
CA GLU A 161 -7.30 33.24 -30.70
C GLU A 161 -7.28 31.72 -30.57
N ASN A 162 -6.38 31.04 -31.25
CA ASN A 162 -6.31 29.60 -31.29
C ASN A 162 -5.64 29.03 -30.01
N ILE A 163 -5.95 27.76 -29.74
CA ILE A 163 -5.17 26.91 -28.85
C ILE A 163 -4.38 25.96 -29.73
N ASP A 164 -3.06 26.02 -29.67
CA ASP A 164 -2.21 25.40 -30.68
C ASP A 164 -1.11 24.50 -30.04
N ALA A 165 -1.28 23.20 -30.20
CA ALA A 165 -0.32 22.17 -29.83
C ALA A 165 0.37 21.54 -31.06
N LYS A 166 0.29 22.21 -32.22
CA LYS A 166 1.00 21.72 -33.42
C LYS A 166 2.49 21.63 -33.15
N THR A 167 3.16 20.63 -33.65
CA THR A 167 4.61 20.46 -33.63
C THR A 167 5.26 20.40 -32.23
N ILE A 168 4.46 20.27 -31.14
CA ILE A 168 5.00 20.11 -29.77
C ILE A 168 5.08 18.65 -29.29
N GLY A 169 4.63 17.67 -30.10
CA GLY A 169 4.67 16.25 -29.81
C GLY A 169 6.06 15.62 -29.98
N PHE A 170 6.11 14.32 -30.26
CA PHE A 170 7.36 13.59 -30.41
C PHE A 170 8.24 14.20 -31.50
N ARG A 171 9.56 14.14 -31.27
CA ARG A 171 10.55 14.79 -32.17
C ARG A 171 10.68 14.02 -33.46
N GLY A 172 10.74 14.74 -34.58
CA GLY A 172 11.18 14.19 -35.83
C GLY A 172 12.67 13.80 -35.80
N ALA A 173 13.10 12.99 -36.73
CA ALA A 173 14.47 12.59 -36.89
C ALA A 173 15.36 13.77 -37.27
N ASP A 174 16.54 13.89 -36.65
CA ASP A 174 17.57 14.81 -37.09
C ASP A 174 18.17 14.39 -38.43
N VAL A 175 18.79 15.33 -39.11
CA VAL A 175 19.56 15.07 -40.33
C VAL A 175 20.68 14.07 -40.03
N THR A 176 20.85 13.07 -40.90
CA THR A 176 21.90 12.09 -40.86
C THR A 176 22.67 12.11 -42.19
N ILE A 177 23.98 12.29 -42.19
CA ILE A 177 24.79 12.19 -43.38
C ILE A 177 25.31 10.76 -43.44
N ASN A 178 24.88 10.01 -44.45
CA ASN A 178 25.26 8.63 -44.66
C ASN A 178 26.54 8.54 -45.50
N THR A 179 27.37 7.53 -45.26
CA THR A 179 28.49 7.22 -46.14
C THR A 179 27.99 6.84 -47.52
N PRO A 180 28.49 7.41 -48.60
CA PRO A 180 28.06 7.02 -49.94
C PRO A 180 28.27 5.52 -50.15
N CYS A 181 27.32 4.88 -50.77
CA CYS A 181 27.44 3.48 -51.17
C CYS A 181 28.72 3.27 -52.00
N LEU A 182 29.61 2.39 -51.53
CA LEU A 182 30.77 1.99 -52.34
C LEU A 182 30.30 1.22 -53.55
N VAL A 183 30.75 1.66 -54.73
CA VAL A 183 30.51 0.98 -56.02
C VAL A 183 30.98 -0.49 -55.90
N GLY A 184 30.06 -1.45 -56.06
CA GLY A 184 30.37 -2.89 -56.10
C GLY A 184 29.82 -3.76 -54.96
N GLY A 185 29.00 -3.23 -54.06
CA GLY A 185 28.23 -4.06 -53.13
C GLY A 185 26.94 -4.57 -53.80
N PRO A 186 26.69 -5.89 -53.78
CA PRO A 186 25.55 -6.42 -54.58
C PRO A 186 24.16 -6.04 -54.06
N ASP A 187 24.00 -5.73 -52.79
CA ASP A 187 22.71 -5.49 -52.21
C ASP A 187 22.77 -4.35 -51.19
N GLY A 188 21.88 -3.37 -51.32
CA GLY A 188 21.70 -2.29 -50.39
C GLY A 188 21.35 -2.80 -49.00
N PHE A 189 21.48 -1.94 -47.97
CA PHE A 189 21.14 -2.28 -46.60
C PHE A 189 19.62 -2.40 -46.41
N ASN A 190 19.10 -3.60 -46.20
CA ASN A 190 17.69 -3.89 -46.03
C ASN A 190 17.25 -3.98 -44.54
N GLY A 191 18.09 -3.62 -43.60
CA GLY A 191 17.81 -3.76 -42.18
C GLY A 191 16.70 -2.83 -41.68
N TYR A 192 15.94 -3.31 -40.70
CA TYR A 192 14.88 -2.54 -40.06
C TYR A 192 15.37 -1.81 -38.81
N VAL A 193 16.52 -2.25 -38.28
CA VAL A 193 17.14 -1.67 -37.11
C VAL A 193 18.68 -1.75 -37.24
N THR A 194 19.37 -0.71 -36.79
CA THR A 194 20.84 -0.69 -36.63
C THR A 194 21.25 0.36 -35.62
N THR A 195 22.32 0.09 -34.88
CA THR A 195 22.98 1.04 -33.97
C THR A 195 24.03 1.90 -34.68
N LEU A 196 24.49 1.48 -35.88
CA LEU A 196 25.55 2.12 -36.61
C LEU A 196 25.01 3.33 -37.41
N ALA A 197 25.22 4.51 -36.82
CA ALA A 197 24.77 5.81 -37.32
C ALA A 197 25.24 6.12 -38.74
N GLU A 198 26.45 5.70 -39.09
CA GLU A 198 27.18 6.31 -40.18
C GLU A 198 27.09 5.55 -41.49
N ASP A 199 26.49 4.35 -41.46
CA ASP A 199 26.83 3.48 -42.56
C ASP A 199 25.79 3.40 -43.67
N LYS A 200 24.53 3.69 -43.50
CA LYS A 200 23.59 3.52 -44.66
C LYS A 200 22.13 3.82 -44.37
N ALA A 201 21.79 4.48 -43.25
CA ALA A 201 20.40 4.64 -42.90
C ALA A 201 20.05 5.99 -42.26
N GLY A 202 18.90 6.54 -42.58
CA GLY A 202 18.33 7.68 -41.90
C GLY A 202 17.95 7.35 -40.48
N LYS A 203 17.89 8.38 -39.62
CA LYS A 203 17.47 8.27 -38.23
C LYS A 203 15.96 8.04 -38.15
N LYS A 204 15.52 7.29 -37.17
CA LYS A 204 14.10 7.08 -36.88
C LYS A 204 13.49 8.30 -36.18
N GLY A 205 12.21 8.56 -36.42
CA GLY A 205 11.40 9.49 -35.63
C GLY A 205 11.16 8.97 -34.22
N GLU A 206 10.92 9.86 -33.29
CA GLU A 206 10.58 9.51 -31.93
C GLU A 206 9.13 9.04 -31.82
N GLY A 207 8.88 8.04 -30.97
CA GLY A 207 7.56 7.51 -30.69
C GLY A 207 7.44 7.01 -29.25
N ILE A 208 6.38 6.27 -28.97
CA ILE A 208 6.09 5.74 -27.63
C ILE A 208 6.97 4.55 -27.24
N SER A 209 7.72 3.94 -28.15
CA SER A 209 8.72 2.92 -27.81
C SER A 209 10.02 3.55 -27.34
N GLU A 210 10.74 2.84 -26.46
CA GLU A 210 12.12 3.16 -26.11
C GLU A 210 13.06 2.41 -27.05
N ASN A 211 13.71 3.13 -27.94
CA ASN A 211 14.50 2.49 -28.99
C ASN A 211 15.89 2.01 -28.52
N GLY A 212 16.26 2.30 -27.25
CA GLY A 212 17.64 2.06 -26.81
C GLY A 212 18.63 2.73 -27.76
N ASP A 213 19.64 1.99 -28.22
CA ASP A 213 20.65 2.48 -29.20
C ASP A 213 20.24 2.28 -30.68
N ASN A 214 19.01 1.81 -30.94
CA ASN A 214 18.50 1.44 -32.26
C ASN A 214 17.86 2.61 -33.00
N PHE A 215 18.55 3.68 -33.18
CA PHE A 215 18.03 4.96 -33.72
C PHE A 215 17.92 5.05 -35.24
N TYR A 216 18.42 4.06 -35.99
CA TYR A 216 18.53 4.13 -37.43
C TYR A 216 17.83 3.00 -38.15
N ALA A 217 17.63 3.14 -39.42
CA ALA A 217 17.04 2.21 -40.38
C ALA A 217 15.52 2.25 -40.50
N ARG A 218 15.02 1.49 -41.48
CA ARG A 218 13.66 1.62 -42.05
C ARG A 218 12.51 1.23 -41.18
N GLY A 219 12.74 0.42 -40.12
CA GLY A 219 11.64 -0.01 -39.24
C GLY A 219 11.11 1.15 -38.41
N ALA A 220 9.81 1.28 -38.30
CA ALA A 220 9.13 2.32 -37.54
C ALA A 220 9.12 1.99 -36.05
N PRO A 221 9.58 2.87 -35.13
CA PRO A 221 9.59 2.61 -33.69
C PRO A 221 8.23 2.95 -33.06
N ALA A 222 7.33 2.00 -33.02
CA ALA A 222 5.91 2.21 -32.67
C ALA A 222 5.30 3.33 -33.55
N ASN A 223 4.78 4.38 -32.96
CA ASN A 223 4.18 5.47 -33.74
C ASN A 223 5.17 6.47 -34.36
N GLY A 224 6.46 6.33 -34.17
CA GLY A 224 7.47 7.11 -34.89
C GLY A 224 7.76 6.56 -36.28
N GLY A 225 8.11 7.41 -37.23
CA GLY A 225 8.47 7.01 -38.59
C GLY A 225 9.85 6.36 -38.67
N GLY A 226 10.04 5.39 -39.55
CA GLY A 226 11.33 4.75 -39.86
C GLY A 226 12.21 5.62 -40.75
N GLY A 227 13.56 5.53 -40.62
CA GLY A 227 14.49 6.24 -41.49
C GLY A 227 14.68 5.54 -42.83
N GLY A 228 14.92 6.30 -43.88
CA GLY A 228 15.24 5.74 -45.20
C GLY A 228 16.60 5.01 -45.17
N ASN A 229 16.70 3.86 -45.86
CA ASN A 229 17.94 3.10 -45.94
C ASN A 229 18.60 3.35 -47.30
N ASP A 230 19.91 3.11 -47.36
CA ASP A 230 20.75 3.25 -48.53
C ASP A 230 20.78 4.68 -49.09
N ARG A 231 20.93 4.78 -50.40
CA ARG A 231 21.08 6.04 -51.09
C ARG A 231 19.71 6.66 -51.38
N GLN A 232 19.49 7.89 -50.91
CA GLN A 232 18.43 8.79 -51.40
C GLN A 232 16.99 8.24 -51.24
N THR A 233 16.71 7.36 -50.29
CA THR A 233 15.36 6.92 -49.98
C THR A 233 14.69 7.84 -48.97
N GLY A 234 13.39 8.00 -49.07
CA GLY A 234 12.60 8.82 -48.14
C GLY A 234 12.38 8.18 -46.79
N GLY A 235 12.23 9.01 -45.73
CA GLY A 235 11.76 8.60 -44.40
C GLY A 235 10.28 8.42 -44.32
N GLY A 236 9.78 7.54 -43.46
CA GLY A 236 8.35 7.32 -43.20
C GLY A 236 7.73 8.41 -42.33
N GLY A 237 6.43 8.70 -42.51
CA GLY A 237 5.68 9.62 -41.67
C GLY A 237 5.44 9.08 -40.25
N GLY A 238 5.31 9.98 -39.27
CA GLY A 238 4.88 9.63 -37.91
C GLY A 238 3.39 9.25 -37.88
N SER A 239 2.96 8.54 -36.86
CA SER A 239 1.57 8.13 -36.72
C SER A 239 0.96 8.55 -35.37
N ASN A 240 -0.36 8.34 -35.27
CA ASN A 240 -1.12 8.41 -34.03
C ASN A 240 -2.34 7.46 -34.12
N PHE A 241 -3.54 7.97 -34.37
CA PHE A 241 -4.77 7.16 -34.48
C PHE A 241 -4.74 6.18 -35.63
N ALA A 242 -4.14 6.58 -36.74
CA ALA A 242 -4.01 5.81 -37.97
C ALA A 242 -2.52 5.61 -38.32
N PRO A 243 -2.19 4.72 -39.27
CA PRO A 243 -0.81 4.54 -39.71
C PRO A 243 -0.24 5.74 -40.49
N GLY A 244 1.04 6.02 -40.31
CA GLY A 244 1.79 6.94 -41.15
C GLY A 244 2.08 6.34 -42.53
N GLY A 245 2.41 7.19 -43.51
CA GLY A 245 2.77 6.78 -44.87
C GLY A 245 4.24 6.33 -44.96
N ASP A 246 4.53 5.34 -45.76
CA ASP A 246 5.90 4.93 -46.08
C ASP A 246 6.62 6.00 -46.92
N GLY A 247 7.93 6.12 -46.79
CA GLY A 247 8.77 6.97 -47.65
C GLY A 247 8.90 6.45 -49.07
N GLY A 248 9.39 7.30 -49.97
CA GLY A 248 9.62 6.96 -51.38
C GLY A 248 10.95 6.24 -51.62
N GLN A 249 11.02 5.54 -52.72
CA GLN A 249 12.19 4.81 -53.21
C GLN A 249 13.06 5.68 -54.15
N LEU A 250 14.32 5.35 -54.27
CA LEU A 250 15.15 5.83 -55.39
C LEU A 250 14.77 5.08 -56.65
N ILE A 251 14.35 5.80 -57.71
CA ILE A 251 14.01 5.23 -59.01
C ILE A 251 15.12 5.55 -60.01
N ASN A 252 15.34 4.67 -60.97
CA ASN A 252 16.40 4.76 -62.01
C ASN A 252 17.84 4.82 -61.46
N ALA A 253 18.11 4.14 -60.38
CA ALA A 253 19.45 4.03 -59.83
C ALA A 253 20.45 3.53 -60.92
N PRO A 254 21.62 4.12 -61.07
CA PRO A 254 22.64 3.61 -61.98
C PRO A 254 23.02 2.18 -61.68
N ALA A 255 23.25 1.36 -62.66
CA ALA A 255 23.69 -0.03 -62.49
C ALA A 255 24.97 -0.10 -61.68
N GLY A 256 24.98 -0.89 -60.59
CA GLY A 256 26.13 -1.08 -59.68
C GLY A 256 26.22 -0.13 -58.49
N LEU A 257 25.24 0.73 -58.28
CA LEU A 257 25.02 1.50 -57.05
C LEU A 257 24.03 0.81 -56.16
N CYS A 258 24.05 1.09 -54.84
CA CYS A 258 23.09 0.56 -53.87
C CYS A 258 21.65 0.80 -54.35
N GLY A 259 20.80 -0.19 -54.22
CA GLY A 259 19.49 -0.26 -54.89
C GLY A 259 18.48 0.82 -54.55
N GLY A 260 18.62 1.60 -53.48
CA GLY A 260 17.72 2.70 -53.13
C GLY A 260 16.24 2.33 -52.97
N ILE A 261 15.93 1.03 -52.77
CA ILE A 261 14.56 0.49 -52.76
C ILE A 261 14.00 0.25 -51.35
N TYR A 262 14.69 0.72 -50.34
CA TYR A 262 14.34 0.46 -48.93
C TYR A 262 13.99 1.75 -48.18
N PRO A 263 12.86 2.38 -48.44
CA PRO A 263 12.41 3.56 -47.71
C PRO A 263 12.05 3.26 -46.29
N GLY A 264 11.97 4.32 -45.49
CA GLY A 264 11.47 4.24 -44.09
C GLY A 264 9.98 3.88 -44.05
N PHE A 265 9.60 3.01 -43.12
CA PHE A 265 8.20 2.67 -42.89
C PHE A 265 7.47 3.78 -42.13
N GLY A 266 6.19 3.99 -42.45
CA GLY A 266 5.30 4.82 -41.64
C GLY A 266 5.11 4.25 -40.23
N GLY A 267 4.86 5.12 -39.25
CA GLY A 267 4.59 4.74 -37.88
C GLY A 267 3.39 3.81 -37.73
N TRP A 268 3.43 2.92 -36.77
CA TRP A 268 2.35 2.01 -36.43
C TRP A 268 1.18 2.78 -35.77
N PRO A 269 -0.09 2.46 -36.06
CA PRO A 269 -1.25 3.12 -35.47
C PRO A 269 -1.35 2.77 -33.99
N LEU A 270 -1.85 3.71 -33.16
CA LEU A 270 -2.16 3.53 -31.78
C LEU A 270 -3.62 3.11 -31.59
N VAL A 271 -3.85 2.14 -30.71
CA VAL A 271 -5.19 1.62 -30.44
C VAL A 271 -5.78 2.32 -29.21
N TYR A 272 -6.75 3.20 -29.45
CA TYR A 272 -7.48 3.89 -28.39
C TYR A 272 -8.74 3.12 -28.01
N SER A 273 -9.04 3.08 -26.69
CA SER A 273 -10.27 2.50 -26.19
C SER A 273 -10.75 3.20 -24.92
N ASN A 274 -12.07 3.29 -24.73
CA ASN A 274 -12.67 3.82 -23.51
C ASN A 274 -12.31 2.98 -22.27
N ALA A 275 -12.06 1.69 -22.45
CA ALA A 275 -11.77 0.77 -21.34
C ALA A 275 -10.36 1.02 -20.75
N GLU A 276 -9.36 1.23 -21.61
CA GLU A 276 -8.00 1.51 -21.16
C GLU A 276 -7.76 2.99 -20.87
N ASN A 277 -8.45 3.85 -21.61
CA ASN A 277 -8.43 5.30 -21.46
C ASN A 277 -7.01 5.86 -21.35
N ARG A 278 -6.25 5.70 -22.44
CA ARG A 278 -4.85 6.14 -22.56
C ARG A 278 -4.71 7.20 -23.63
N ILE A 279 -3.70 8.03 -23.53
CA ILE A 279 -3.49 9.16 -24.45
C ILE A 279 -2.02 9.27 -24.86
N TRP A 280 -1.81 9.72 -26.11
CA TRP A 280 -0.46 9.84 -26.66
C TRP A 280 -0.34 11.08 -27.56
N MET A 281 0.91 11.54 -27.72
CA MET A 281 1.26 12.51 -28.72
C MET A 281 1.39 11.86 -30.09
N GLY A 282 1.34 12.65 -31.16
CA GLY A 282 1.72 12.24 -32.50
C GLY A 282 3.19 11.84 -32.57
N GLY A 283 3.50 10.81 -33.33
CA GLY A 283 4.85 10.36 -33.61
C GLY A 283 5.64 11.34 -34.51
N GLY A 284 6.94 11.41 -34.29
CA GLY A 284 7.82 12.15 -35.19
C GLY A 284 8.08 11.41 -36.51
N GLY A 285 8.24 12.11 -37.60
CA GLY A 285 8.64 11.54 -38.89
C GLY A 285 10.07 10.99 -38.88
N GLY A 286 10.36 9.99 -39.71
CA GLY A 286 11.69 9.44 -39.96
C GLY A 286 12.51 10.29 -40.93
N GLY A 287 13.85 10.31 -40.75
CA GLY A 287 14.79 11.02 -41.61
C GLY A 287 14.93 10.35 -42.98
N GLY A 288 15.08 11.13 -44.03
CA GLY A 288 15.53 10.62 -45.30
C GLY A 288 16.96 10.15 -45.28
N SER A 289 17.36 9.28 -46.19
CA SER A 289 18.74 8.91 -46.37
C SER A 289 19.47 10.01 -47.17
N SER A 290 20.45 10.67 -46.57
CA SER A 290 21.15 11.81 -47.14
C SER A 290 22.64 11.50 -47.22
N ASN A 291 23.22 11.65 -48.41
CA ASN A 291 24.66 11.53 -48.66
C ASN A 291 25.35 12.88 -48.94
N LEU A 292 24.58 13.90 -49.24
CA LEU A 292 25.04 15.27 -49.47
C LEU A 292 24.76 16.20 -48.25
N GLY A 293 23.95 15.76 -47.28
CA GLY A 293 23.53 16.54 -46.12
C GLY A 293 22.44 17.59 -46.47
N SER A 294 21.72 17.41 -47.57
CA SER A 294 20.68 18.32 -47.99
C SER A 294 19.27 17.95 -47.58
N SER A 295 19.12 16.77 -46.91
CA SER A 295 17.83 16.37 -46.32
C SER A 295 17.49 17.27 -45.16
N PRO A 296 16.27 17.83 -45.07
CA PRO A 296 15.84 18.58 -43.88
C PRO A 296 15.58 17.68 -42.66
N VAL A 297 15.38 18.30 -41.49
CA VAL A 297 14.88 17.63 -40.29
C VAL A 297 13.47 17.11 -40.50
N ALA A 298 13.14 15.94 -39.99
CA ALA A 298 11.81 15.34 -40.12
C ALA A 298 10.79 16.05 -39.23
N GLY A 299 9.52 15.88 -39.56
CA GLY A 299 8.40 16.54 -38.91
C GLY A 299 8.18 16.06 -37.48
N ARG A 300 7.94 17.00 -36.56
CA ARG A 300 7.51 16.71 -35.20
C ARG A 300 6.02 16.32 -35.18
N GLY A 301 5.61 15.46 -34.26
CA GLY A 301 4.20 15.15 -34.05
C GLY A 301 3.42 16.29 -33.37
N GLY A 302 2.11 16.23 -33.43
CA GLY A 302 1.21 17.06 -32.62
C GLY A 302 1.22 16.66 -31.15
N GLY A 303 0.90 17.61 -30.27
CA GLY A 303 0.88 17.39 -28.81
C GLY A 303 -0.41 16.77 -28.31
N ILE A 304 -0.62 16.82 -27.00
CA ILE A 304 -1.87 16.48 -26.30
C ILE A 304 -2.52 17.78 -25.85
N ILE A 305 -3.82 17.96 -26.13
CA ILE A 305 -4.64 19.03 -25.54
C ILE A 305 -5.73 18.39 -24.70
N LEU A 306 -5.83 18.77 -23.41
CA LEU A 306 -6.88 18.34 -22.50
C LEU A 306 -7.60 19.56 -21.95
N ILE A 307 -8.87 19.72 -22.29
CA ILE A 307 -9.71 20.82 -21.82
C ILE A 307 -10.94 20.25 -21.14
N LYS A 308 -11.12 20.62 -19.88
CA LYS A 308 -12.35 20.42 -19.14
C LYS A 308 -13.04 21.77 -18.99
N ALA A 309 -14.25 21.93 -19.56
CA ALA A 309 -14.98 23.19 -19.49
C ALA A 309 -16.50 22.95 -19.41
N ASN A 310 -17.23 23.85 -18.73
CA ASN A 310 -18.68 23.80 -18.79
C ASN A 310 -19.19 24.22 -20.18
N THR A 311 -18.63 25.31 -20.73
CA THR A 311 -19.01 25.81 -22.05
C THR A 311 -17.77 26.26 -22.83
N ILE A 312 -17.73 25.99 -24.14
CA ILE A 312 -16.76 26.57 -25.07
C ILE A 312 -17.48 27.45 -26.06
N GLU A 313 -17.07 28.71 -26.17
CA GLU A 313 -17.38 29.66 -27.23
C GLU A 313 -16.22 29.68 -28.24
N GLY A 314 -16.33 28.92 -29.32
CA GLY A 314 -15.25 28.77 -30.30
C GLY A 314 -15.04 29.99 -31.18
N ASN A 315 -16.10 30.77 -31.46
CA ASN A 315 -16.10 32.02 -32.25
C ASN A 315 -15.42 31.90 -33.63
N GLY A 316 -15.36 30.69 -34.19
CA GLY A 316 -14.68 30.40 -35.45
C GLY A 316 -13.18 30.17 -35.35
N PHE A 317 -12.60 30.22 -34.13
CA PHE A 317 -11.20 29.86 -33.88
C PHE A 317 -11.02 28.34 -33.73
N ALA A 318 -9.77 27.92 -33.72
CA ALA A 318 -9.42 26.52 -33.74
C ALA A 318 -8.66 26.06 -32.46
N ILE A 319 -8.88 24.79 -32.13
CA ILE A 319 -8.03 23.97 -31.24
C ILE A 319 -7.25 23.04 -32.14
N ARG A 320 -5.91 23.16 -32.17
CA ARG A 320 -5.02 22.50 -33.12
C ARG A 320 -4.02 21.60 -32.47
N SER A 321 -3.88 20.39 -32.99
CA SER A 321 -2.80 19.47 -32.60
C SER A 321 -2.26 18.73 -33.85
N ASN A 322 -1.82 19.50 -34.83
CA ASN A 322 -1.33 19.00 -36.09
C ASN A 322 0.12 18.53 -36.01
N GLY A 323 0.47 17.53 -36.79
CA GLY A 323 1.85 17.18 -37.12
C GLY A 323 2.52 18.25 -38.00
N GLU A 324 3.85 18.27 -37.99
CA GLU A 324 4.66 19.22 -38.75
C GLU A 324 4.76 18.79 -40.19
N THR A 325 4.38 19.70 -41.10
CA THR A 325 4.62 19.58 -42.54
C THR A 325 6.04 20.00 -42.90
N ILE A 326 6.71 19.29 -43.80
CA ILE A 326 8.05 19.57 -44.29
C ILE A 326 8.01 20.52 -45.49
N PHE A 327 8.30 21.77 -45.25
CA PHE A 327 8.35 22.78 -46.32
C PHE A 327 9.69 22.87 -47.03
N SER A 328 10.78 22.42 -46.38
CA SER A 328 12.12 22.43 -46.94
C SER A 328 12.28 21.28 -47.95
N ILE A 329 12.93 21.55 -49.08
CA ILE A 329 13.15 20.59 -50.16
C ILE A 329 14.53 19.89 -49.95
N ALA A 330 14.58 18.57 -50.09
CA ALA A 330 15.80 17.80 -50.14
C ALA A 330 16.36 17.86 -51.57
N ASN A 331 17.63 18.30 -51.76
CA ASN A 331 18.25 18.38 -53.04
C ASN A 331 19.11 17.14 -53.32
N ASP A 332 18.68 16.31 -54.28
CA ASP A 332 19.32 15.04 -54.65
C ASP A 332 19.57 14.07 -53.46
N ASP A 333 18.82 14.21 -52.41
CA ASP A 333 18.79 13.33 -51.22
C ASP A 333 17.37 12.84 -50.94
N GLY A 334 17.26 11.77 -50.14
CA GLY A 334 15.97 11.31 -49.65
C GLY A 334 15.35 12.35 -48.72
N ALA A 335 14.06 12.65 -48.88
CA ALA A 335 13.34 13.58 -48.01
C ALA A 335 12.77 12.93 -46.76
N PRO A 336 12.62 13.66 -45.65
CA PRO A 336 12.08 13.11 -44.40
C PRO A 336 10.56 13.04 -44.42
N GLY A 337 10.02 12.19 -43.54
CA GLY A 337 8.56 12.07 -43.31
C GLY A 337 7.99 13.23 -42.49
N GLY A 338 6.70 13.49 -42.69
CA GLY A 338 5.89 14.41 -41.90
C GLY A 338 5.58 13.88 -40.50
N GLY A 339 5.22 14.74 -39.55
CA GLY A 339 4.81 14.36 -38.21
C GLY A 339 3.39 13.84 -38.13
N GLY A 340 3.08 12.92 -37.24
CA GLY A 340 1.69 12.48 -36.98
C GLY A 340 0.88 13.54 -36.23
N GLY A 341 -0.43 13.62 -36.48
CA GLY A 341 -1.36 14.45 -35.72
C GLY A 341 -1.40 14.04 -34.22
N GLY A 342 -1.74 14.97 -33.34
CA GLY A 342 -1.78 14.72 -31.89
C GLY A 342 -3.15 14.28 -31.39
N THR A 343 -3.39 14.45 -30.10
CA THR A 343 -4.64 14.05 -29.45
C THR A 343 -5.28 15.26 -28.77
N VAL A 344 -6.56 15.50 -29.05
CA VAL A 344 -7.38 16.52 -28.40
C VAL A 344 -8.47 15.85 -27.59
N LEU A 345 -8.49 16.13 -26.25
CA LEU A 345 -9.49 15.63 -25.31
C LEU A 345 -10.35 16.80 -24.84
N LEU A 346 -11.68 16.70 -25.08
CA LEU A 346 -12.64 17.71 -24.67
C LEU A 346 -13.72 17.08 -23.76
N ASP A 347 -13.59 17.38 -22.45
CA ASP A 347 -14.66 17.12 -21.47
C ASP A 347 -15.48 18.41 -21.31
N VAL A 348 -16.50 18.56 -22.17
CA VAL A 348 -17.22 19.83 -22.33
C VAL A 348 -18.72 19.61 -22.30
N GLY A 349 -19.41 20.39 -21.46
CA GLY A 349 -20.88 20.33 -21.38
C GLY A 349 -21.57 20.90 -22.59
N THR A 350 -21.10 22.05 -23.15
CA THR A 350 -21.76 22.74 -24.27
C THR A 350 -20.75 23.42 -25.21
N ILE A 351 -20.96 23.29 -26.51
CA ILE A 351 -20.29 24.10 -27.54
C ILE A 351 -21.28 25.18 -27.96
N ALA A 352 -21.05 26.41 -27.55
CA ALA A 352 -22.00 27.52 -27.71
C ALA A 352 -21.87 28.27 -29.03
N SER A 353 -20.71 28.19 -29.69
CA SER A 353 -20.47 28.78 -31.03
C SER A 353 -19.48 27.90 -31.82
N ALA A 354 -19.39 28.14 -33.15
CA ALA A 354 -18.58 27.36 -34.05
C ALA A 354 -17.13 27.22 -33.57
N LEU A 355 -16.65 25.96 -33.53
CA LEU A 355 -15.31 25.56 -33.13
C LEU A 355 -14.71 24.65 -34.18
N THR A 356 -13.49 24.92 -34.61
CA THR A 356 -12.72 23.97 -35.44
C THR A 356 -11.76 23.18 -34.57
N VAL A 357 -11.68 21.86 -34.74
CA VAL A 357 -10.67 21.01 -34.15
C VAL A 357 -9.84 20.39 -35.25
N GLU A 358 -8.53 20.67 -35.22
CA GLU A 358 -7.59 20.17 -36.23
C GLU A 358 -6.60 19.23 -35.57
N VAL A 359 -6.51 17.99 -36.07
CA VAL A 359 -5.58 16.95 -35.65
C VAL A 359 -4.95 16.30 -36.90
N MET A 360 -4.56 17.12 -37.85
CA MET A 360 -4.05 16.67 -39.14
C MET A 360 -2.63 16.09 -39.02
N GLY A 361 -2.28 15.16 -39.91
CA GLY A 361 -0.90 14.76 -40.16
C GLY A 361 -0.14 15.84 -40.95
N GLY A 362 1.17 15.90 -40.76
CA GLY A 362 2.03 16.76 -41.56
C GLY A 362 2.43 16.13 -42.89
N ASP A 363 2.56 16.95 -43.95
CA ASP A 363 3.00 16.46 -45.26
C ASP A 363 4.47 16.03 -45.21
N GLY A 364 4.81 14.98 -45.96
CA GLY A 364 6.17 14.50 -46.19
C GLY A 364 7.00 15.48 -47.06
N GLY A 365 8.30 15.42 -46.91
CA GLY A 365 9.24 16.31 -47.60
C GLY A 365 9.31 16.03 -49.11
N ASN A 366 9.43 17.10 -49.87
CA ASN A 366 9.64 17.05 -51.32
C ASN A 366 11.12 16.90 -51.66
N VAL A 367 11.42 16.40 -52.90
CA VAL A 367 12.77 16.24 -53.43
C VAL A 367 12.94 17.01 -54.73
N ASP A 368 14.05 17.74 -54.89
CA ASP A 368 14.49 18.33 -56.15
C ASP A 368 15.69 17.53 -56.69
N ASN A 369 15.47 16.84 -57.82
CA ASN A 369 16.49 16.02 -58.51
C ASN A 369 17.11 16.74 -59.70
N SER A 370 16.95 18.06 -59.85
CA SER A 370 17.37 18.82 -61.00
C SER A 370 18.89 18.81 -61.25
N LEU A 371 19.71 18.52 -60.19
CA LEU A 371 21.15 18.45 -60.32
C LEU A 371 21.66 17.11 -60.86
N ASP A 372 20.99 15.99 -60.63
CA ASP A 372 21.39 14.65 -61.10
C ASP A 372 20.67 14.23 -62.38
N GLY A 373 19.46 14.76 -62.63
CA GLY A 373 18.69 14.64 -63.88
C GLY A 373 18.25 13.25 -64.33
N VAL A 374 18.70 12.19 -63.69
CA VAL A 374 18.45 10.79 -64.05
C VAL A 374 17.97 9.96 -62.84
N ASN A 375 18.46 10.21 -61.66
CA ASN A 375 18.11 9.48 -60.41
C ASN A 375 16.97 10.21 -59.73
N CYS A 376 15.88 9.52 -59.43
CA CYS A 376 14.75 10.09 -58.71
C CYS A 376 14.83 9.71 -57.23
N ALA A 377 15.39 10.55 -56.38
CA ALA A 377 15.40 10.35 -54.94
C ALA A 377 14.02 10.26 -54.33
N GLY A 378 13.87 9.56 -53.25
CA GLY A 378 12.62 9.25 -52.59
C GLY A 378 12.06 10.41 -51.77
N PRO A 379 10.84 10.90 -52.04
CA PRO A 379 10.13 11.83 -51.18
C PRO A 379 9.79 11.21 -49.80
N GLY A 380 9.44 12.06 -48.82
CA GLY A 380 8.96 11.60 -47.48
C GLY A 380 7.55 11.10 -47.48
N GLY A 381 7.23 10.17 -46.58
CA GLY A 381 5.86 9.74 -46.31
C GLY A 381 5.08 10.78 -45.50
N GLY A 382 3.76 10.88 -45.71
CA GLY A 382 2.88 11.74 -44.93
C GLY A 382 2.65 11.21 -43.49
N GLY A 383 2.51 12.10 -42.51
CA GLY A 383 2.11 11.73 -41.14
C GLY A 383 0.63 11.38 -41.07
N SER A 384 0.20 10.53 -40.18
CA SER A 384 -1.22 10.22 -40.00
C SER A 384 -2.00 11.34 -39.32
N GLY A 385 -3.32 11.40 -39.54
CA GLY A 385 -4.22 12.17 -38.70
C GLY A 385 -4.25 11.65 -37.26
N GLY A 386 -4.60 12.54 -36.34
CA GLY A 386 -4.68 12.27 -34.91
C GLY A 386 -6.12 11.98 -34.43
N LEU A 387 -6.38 12.31 -33.17
CA LEU A 387 -7.64 11.94 -32.52
C LEU A 387 -8.29 13.13 -31.82
N LEU A 388 -9.60 13.32 -32.05
CA LEU A 388 -10.50 14.07 -31.18
C LEU A 388 -11.27 13.08 -30.31
N TRP A 389 -11.15 13.23 -28.95
CA TRP A 389 -11.89 12.39 -28.00
C TRP A 389 -12.73 13.29 -27.11
N MET A 390 -14.04 13.06 -27.05
CA MET A 390 -14.97 13.90 -26.28
C MET A 390 -15.80 13.12 -25.28
N SER A 391 -16.22 13.80 -24.22
CA SER A 391 -17.16 13.26 -23.22
C SER A 391 -18.59 13.09 -23.80
N SER A 392 -18.95 13.83 -24.86
CA SER A 392 -20.23 13.69 -25.55
C SER A 392 -20.37 12.36 -26.28
N GLY A 393 -21.60 11.83 -26.37
CA GLY A 393 -21.89 10.56 -27.04
C GLY A 393 -21.80 10.63 -28.58
N ALA A 394 -21.72 11.83 -29.16
CA ALA A 394 -21.59 12.09 -30.59
C ALA A 394 -20.86 13.41 -30.82
N LEU A 395 -20.29 13.60 -31.99
CA LEU A 395 -19.66 14.87 -32.40
C LEU A 395 -20.72 15.99 -32.43
N PRO A 396 -20.58 17.04 -31.60
CA PRO A 396 -21.54 18.15 -31.57
C PRO A 396 -21.60 18.89 -32.94
N ALA A 397 -22.79 19.30 -33.34
CA ALA A 397 -22.99 20.03 -34.64
C ALA A 397 -22.22 21.36 -34.71
N GLY A 398 -21.80 21.94 -33.57
CA GLY A 398 -20.99 23.16 -33.55
C GLY A 398 -19.49 22.93 -33.77
N ILE A 399 -19.02 21.65 -33.88
CA ILE A 399 -17.64 21.32 -34.14
C ILE A 399 -17.42 20.89 -35.59
N THR A 400 -16.41 21.51 -36.22
CA THR A 400 -15.82 21.02 -37.46
C THR A 400 -14.53 20.29 -37.12
N LEU A 401 -14.50 18.96 -37.35
CA LEU A 401 -13.29 18.15 -37.19
C LEU A 401 -12.54 18.05 -38.49
N ILE A 402 -11.24 18.35 -38.49
CA ILE A 402 -10.30 18.12 -39.60
C ILE A 402 -9.22 17.20 -39.06
N ALA A 403 -9.16 15.96 -39.55
CA ALA A 403 -8.27 14.92 -39.07
C ALA A 403 -7.57 14.21 -40.26
N ASP A 404 -7.40 14.90 -41.36
CA ASP A 404 -6.82 14.34 -42.56
C ASP A 404 -5.39 13.90 -42.33
N GLY A 405 -4.94 12.79 -42.94
CA GLY A 405 -3.56 12.41 -43.04
C GLY A 405 -2.79 13.42 -43.88
N GLY A 406 -1.48 13.58 -43.60
CA GLY A 406 -0.61 14.40 -44.45
C GLY A 406 -0.35 13.72 -45.78
N SER A 407 -0.19 14.52 -46.83
CA SER A 407 0.18 14.02 -48.17
C SER A 407 1.63 13.54 -48.16
N SER A 408 1.94 12.54 -48.96
CA SER A 408 3.33 12.20 -49.32
C SER A 408 4.01 13.34 -50.05
N GLY A 409 5.30 13.46 -49.87
CA GLY A 409 6.11 14.34 -50.71
C GLY A 409 6.12 13.90 -52.17
N VAL A 410 6.53 14.82 -53.00
CA VAL A 410 6.69 14.61 -54.48
C VAL A 410 8.05 15.12 -54.95
N THR A 411 8.49 14.69 -56.12
CA THR A 411 9.64 15.29 -56.78
C THR A 411 9.21 16.63 -57.43
N VAL A 412 10.01 17.66 -57.21
CA VAL A 412 9.81 19.04 -57.69
C VAL A 412 11.00 19.52 -58.51
N GLY A 413 10.85 20.63 -59.23
CA GLY A 413 11.98 21.21 -60.00
C GLY A 413 12.24 20.52 -61.35
N GLU A 414 11.61 19.42 -61.63
CA GLU A 414 11.81 18.59 -62.82
C GLU A 414 11.11 19.12 -64.05
N VAL A 415 11.70 18.87 -65.26
CA VAL A 415 10.98 19.12 -66.52
C VAL A 415 10.02 17.99 -66.81
N ALA A 416 8.91 18.28 -67.49
CA ALA A 416 7.84 17.32 -67.78
C ALA A 416 8.27 16.03 -68.50
N ALA A 417 9.44 16.04 -69.16
CA ALA A 417 10.05 14.87 -69.84
C ALA A 417 10.89 14.00 -68.92
N SER A 418 11.19 14.44 -67.68
CA SER A 418 11.96 13.68 -66.71
C SER A 418 11.14 12.50 -66.19
N PRO A 419 11.72 11.30 -65.98
CA PRO A 419 11.08 10.20 -65.30
C PRO A 419 10.70 10.51 -63.84
N CYS A 420 11.30 11.56 -63.30
CA CYS A 420 11.09 12.02 -61.95
C CYS A 420 10.00 13.10 -61.82
N PHE A 421 9.40 13.53 -62.90
CA PHE A 421 8.47 14.66 -62.88
C PHE A 421 7.25 14.41 -62.02
N ASN A 422 7.05 15.23 -60.98
CA ASN A 422 5.92 15.21 -60.05
C ASN A 422 5.54 13.80 -59.59
N SER A 423 6.52 12.98 -59.22
CA SER A 423 6.37 11.59 -58.80
C SER A 423 6.47 11.46 -57.31
N THR A 424 5.66 10.61 -56.68
CA THR A 424 5.81 10.24 -55.27
C THR A 424 6.91 9.20 -55.04
N ASN A 425 7.39 8.56 -56.10
CA ASN A 425 8.34 7.45 -56.06
C ASN A 425 7.93 6.37 -55.03
N PHE A 426 6.66 6.04 -55.01
CA PHE A 426 5.99 5.12 -54.06
C PHE A 426 5.90 5.64 -52.59
N ALA A 427 6.22 6.89 -52.29
CA ALA A 427 5.86 7.48 -51.02
C ALA A 427 4.33 7.47 -50.84
N GLN A 428 3.89 7.26 -49.65
CA GLN A 428 2.48 7.10 -49.30
C GLN A 428 2.00 8.27 -48.42
N ASP A 429 0.72 8.63 -48.62
CA ASP A 429 0.04 9.55 -47.72
C ASP A 429 -0.16 8.90 -46.36
N GLY A 430 -0.20 9.69 -45.29
CA GLY A 430 -0.66 9.23 -44.01
C GLY A 430 -2.18 8.95 -44.02
N ALA A 431 -2.64 8.02 -43.23
CA ALA A 431 -4.05 7.73 -43.13
C ALA A 431 -4.79 8.75 -42.23
N ASP A 432 -6.09 8.98 -42.51
CA ASP A 432 -6.88 9.92 -41.74
C ASP A 432 -7.06 9.51 -40.27
N GLY A 433 -7.18 10.51 -39.42
CA GLY A 433 -7.47 10.37 -38.01
C GLY A 433 -8.94 10.14 -37.71
N GLY A 434 -9.35 10.37 -36.46
CA GLY A 434 -10.72 10.02 -36.11
C GLY A 434 -11.30 10.75 -34.90
N PHE A 435 -12.52 10.31 -34.57
CA PHE A 435 -13.29 10.77 -33.42
C PHE A 435 -13.65 9.59 -32.50
N LEU A 436 -13.48 9.80 -31.21
CA LEU A 436 -14.00 8.92 -30.16
C LEU A 436 -14.94 9.68 -29.23
N ASN A 437 -15.91 8.98 -28.70
CA ASN A 437 -16.91 9.49 -27.78
C ASN A 437 -16.71 8.92 -26.36
N ASN A 438 -17.53 9.39 -25.39
CA ASN A 438 -17.59 8.90 -24.03
C ASN A 438 -16.24 8.98 -23.28
N LEU A 439 -15.48 10.06 -23.50
CA LEU A 439 -14.29 10.37 -22.73
C LEU A 439 -14.65 10.49 -21.25
N VAL A 440 -13.90 9.81 -20.41
CA VAL A 440 -13.90 10.02 -18.96
C VAL A 440 -12.45 10.35 -18.57
N ILE A 441 -12.21 11.58 -18.11
CA ILE A 441 -10.87 11.94 -17.63
C ILE A 441 -10.62 11.15 -16.33
N PRO A 442 -9.55 10.33 -16.25
CA PRO A 442 -9.23 9.59 -15.04
C PRO A 442 -8.89 10.56 -13.90
N ALA A 443 -9.84 10.73 -12.99
CA ALA A 443 -9.65 11.45 -11.73
C ALA A 443 -10.04 10.48 -10.61
N PRO A 444 -9.08 9.98 -9.84
CA PRO A 444 -9.38 9.09 -8.72
C PRO A 444 -10.29 9.78 -7.72
N THR A 445 -11.28 9.08 -7.21
CA THR A 445 -12.23 9.59 -6.20
C THR A 445 -11.91 9.08 -4.80
N GLU A 446 -11.08 8.07 -4.69
CA GLU A 446 -10.64 7.52 -3.44
C GLU A 446 -9.59 8.44 -2.82
N LEU A 447 -9.87 8.93 -1.61
CA LEU A 447 -8.92 9.75 -0.88
C LEU A 447 -7.84 8.86 -0.27
N TYR A 448 -6.61 9.34 -0.31
CA TYR A 448 -5.50 8.71 0.38
C TYR A 448 -5.66 8.86 1.89
N ILE A 449 -5.55 7.75 2.61
CA ILE A 449 -5.48 7.70 4.06
C ILE A 449 -4.14 7.08 4.43
N GLU A 450 -3.32 7.81 5.19
CA GLU A 450 -2.04 7.32 5.66
C GLU A 450 -2.20 6.05 6.50
N LEU A 451 -1.37 5.04 6.22
CA LEU A 451 -1.35 3.82 7.02
C LEU A 451 -0.70 4.11 8.37
N THR A 452 -1.47 3.94 9.45
CA THR A 452 -0.98 4.02 10.83
C THR A 452 -1.33 2.76 11.58
N VAL A 453 -0.56 2.44 12.61
CA VAL A 453 -0.77 1.26 13.47
C VAL A 453 -0.45 1.65 14.91
N ASP A 454 -1.47 1.59 15.77
CA ASP A 454 -1.36 1.79 17.22
C ASP A 454 -1.79 0.50 17.93
N MET A 455 -1.04 0.09 18.95
CA MET A 455 -1.30 -1.12 19.72
C MET A 455 -2.00 -0.80 21.04
N ILE A 456 -2.90 -1.67 21.45
CA ILE A 456 -3.61 -1.58 22.74
C ILE A 456 -3.60 -2.96 23.41
N PRO A 457 -2.90 -3.12 24.55
CA PRO A 457 -1.98 -2.16 25.15
C PRO A 457 -0.65 -2.03 24.38
N ASP A 458 0.14 -1.00 24.69
CA ASP A 458 1.49 -0.82 24.12
C ASP A 458 2.45 -1.90 24.67
N ASP A 459 2.35 -2.20 25.98
CA ASP A 459 3.06 -3.25 26.69
C ASP A 459 2.07 -4.01 27.58
N ALA A 460 2.33 -5.26 27.89
CA ALA A 460 1.46 -6.07 28.72
C ALA A 460 2.24 -6.92 29.73
N VAL A 461 1.71 -6.99 30.95
CA VAL A 461 2.16 -7.94 31.96
C VAL A 461 1.00 -8.85 32.29
N VAL A 462 1.19 -10.16 32.20
CA VAL A 462 0.13 -11.15 32.43
C VAL A 462 0.62 -12.28 33.30
N CYS A 463 -0.27 -12.83 34.13
CA CYS A 463 0.04 -14.01 34.92
C CYS A 463 0.01 -15.27 34.05
N ALA A 464 0.96 -16.16 34.22
CA ALA A 464 1.02 -17.43 33.50
C ALA A 464 -0.33 -18.17 33.58
N GLY A 465 -0.82 -18.60 32.41
CA GLY A 465 -2.10 -19.29 32.28
C GLY A 465 -3.34 -18.39 32.14
N ASN A 466 -3.19 -17.07 32.21
CA ASN A 466 -4.29 -16.14 31.98
C ASN A 466 -4.36 -15.69 30.52
N GLU A 467 -5.57 -15.38 30.07
CA GLU A 467 -5.80 -14.80 28.74
C GLU A 467 -5.35 -13.33 28.71
N LEU A 468 -4.69 -12.96 27.62
CA LEU A 468 -4.35 -11.60 27.28
C LEU A 468 -5.15 -11.18 26.03
N PHE A 469 -5.79 -10.03 26.09
CA PHE A 469 -6.43 -9.38 24.95
C PHE A 469 -5.54 -8.25 24.43
N MET A 470 -5.24 -8.28 23.13
CA MET A 470 -4.53 -7.24 22.41
C MET A 470 -5.37 -6.80 21.22
N SER A 471 -5.34 -5.53 20.89
CA SER A 471 -6.08 -4.95 19.77
C SER A 471 -5.22 -3.97 18.99
N VAL A 472 -5.51 -3.86 17.69
CA VAL A 472 -4.84 -2.92 16.77
C VAL A 472 -5.83 -1.85 16.37
N VAL A 473 -5.45 -0.59 16.55
CA VAL A 473 -6.12 0.56 15.95
C VAL A 473 -5.27 1.01 14.76
N ALA A 474 -5.80 0.84 13.56
CA ALA A 474 -5.09 1.18 12.34
C ALA A 474 -5.94 2.06 11.42
N THR A 475 -5.28 2.96 10.68
CA THR A 475 -5.85 3.69 9.55
C THR A 475 -5.10 3.33 8.28
N GLY A 476 -5.72 3.45 7.12
CA GLY A 476 -5.10 3.17 5.83
C GLY A 476 -6.11 3.27 4.70
N THR A 477 -5.65 3.19 3.47
CA THR A 477 -6.49 3.31 2.30
C THR A 477 -7.21 1.98 2.00
N GLY A 478 -8.53 2.01 1.91
CA GLY A 478 -9.34 0.83 1.58
C GLY A 478 -9.48 -0.18 2.72
N THR A 479 -9.44 -1.46 2.40
CA THR A 479 -9.59 -2.56 3.36
C THR A 479 -8.26 -2.88 4.02
N LEU A 480 -8.25 -2.97 5.36
CA LEU A 480 -7.08 -3.35 6.11
C LEU A 480 -7.06 -4.87 6.34
N ASN A 481 -5.92 -5.48 6.07
CA ASN A 481 -5.64 -6.89 6.34
C ASN A 481 -4.61 -6.99 7.47
N TYR A 482 -4.87 -7.89 8.41
CA TYR A 482 -4.04 -8.10 9.60
C TYR A 482 -3.40 -9.46 9.56
N GLN A 483 -2.19 -9.57 10.07
CA GLN A 483 -1.50 -10.84 10.24
C GLN A 483 -0.61 -10.79 11.48
N TRP A 484 -1.01 -11.54 12.53
CA TRP A 484 -0.23 -11.69 13.75
C TRP A 484 0.84 -12.78 13.58
N ASN A 485 1.90 -12.67 14.38
CA ASN A 485 2.97 -13.67 14.48
C ASN A 485 2.67 -14.78 15.51
N ASP A 486 1.42 -14.89 15.97
CA ASP A 486 0.96 -15.95 16.85
C ASP A 486 0.96 -17.33 16.16
N PRO A 487 0.97 -18.45 16.90
CA PRO A 487 0.98 -19.79 16.30
C PRO A 487 -0.22 -20.10 15.41
N ALA A 488 -1.36 -19.44 15.62
CA ALA A 488 -2.56 -19.58 14.80
C ALA A 488 -2.56 -18.67 13.57
N THR A 489 -1.59 -17.74 13.45
CA THR A 489 -1.52 -16.73 12.39
C THR A 489 -2.83 -15.95 12.26
N THR A 490 -3.29 -15.40 13.38
CA THR A 490 -4.55 -14.66 13.49
C THR A 490 -4.58 -13.48 12.49
N ASN A 491 -5.72 -13.29 11.84
CA ASN A 491 -5.89 -12.29 10.77
C ASN A 491 -6.98 -11.25 11.09
N THR A 492 -7.30 -11.08 12.34
CA THR A 492 -8.24 -10.06 12.86
C THR A 492 -7.47 -8.93 13.55
N PRO A 493 -8.05 -7.72 13.71
CA PRO A 493 -7.41 -6.66 14.47
C PRO A 493 -7.19 -7.03 15.94
N ASP A 494 -7.99 -7.95 16.47
CA ASP A 494 -7.94 -8.39 17.86
C ASP A 494 -7.26 -9.76 17.96
N LEU A 495 -6.40 -9.92 18.97
CA LEU A 495 -5.76 -11.18 19.35
C LEU A 495 -6.08 -11.49 20.81
N ILE A 496 -6.64 -12.67 21.06
CA ILE A 496 -6.81 -13.25 22.41
C ILE A 496 -5.93 -14.47 22.51
N ILE A 497 -5.02 -14.48 23.47
CA ILE A 497 -4.04 -15.55 23.62
C ILE A 497 -3.68 -15.77 25.09
N VAL A 498 -3.29 -16.99 25.45
CA VAL A 498 -2.62 -17.33 26.70
C VAL A 498 -1.13 -17.43 26.41
N PRO A 499 -0.32 -16.41 26.73
CA PRO A 499 1.11 -16.44 26.42
C PRO A 499 1.81 -17.50 27.29
N PRO A 500 2.64 -18.39 26.69
CA PRO A 500 3.33 -19.43 27.45
C PRO A 500 4.62 -18.95 28.14
N TYR A 501 5.20 -17.85 27.71
CA TYR A 501 6.43 -17.21 28.17
C TYR A 501 6.51 -15.78 27.63
N ASP A 502 7.49 -15.00 28.10
CA ASP A 502 7.77 -13.66 27.58
C ASP A 502 7.95 -13.69 26.08
N PHE A 503 7.17 -12.86 25.38
CA PHE A 503 7.18 -12.86 23.93
C PHE A 503 6.77 -11.49 23.37
N THR A 504 7.40 -11.09 22.26
CA THR A 504 6.98 -9.90 21.51
C THR A 504 5.99 -10.32 20.43
N TYR A 505 4.72 -9.99 20.63
CA TYR A 505 3.72 -10.16 19.60
C TYR A 505 3.82 -9.03 18.58
N ALA A 506 3.74 -9.38 17.31
CA ALA A 506 3.79 -8.45 16.20
C ALA A 506 2.60 -8.67 15.28
N VAL A 507 2.01 -7.60 14.79
CA VAL A 507 0.98 -7.64 13.78
C VAL A 507 1.43 -6.84 12.55
N THR A 508 1.36 -7.47 11.39
CA THR A 508 1.53 -6.78 10.11
C THR A 508 0.17 -6.33 9.62
N VAL A 509 0.00 -5.03 9.44
CA VAL A 509 -1.20 -4.44 8.83
C VAL A 509 -0.88 -4.06 7.40
N THR A 510 -1.71 -4.51 6.47
CA THR A 510 -1.55 -4.25 5.03
C THR A 510 -2.82 -3.60 4.51
N ASP A 511 -2.71 -2.47 3.81
CA ASP A 511 -3.83 -1.79 3.15
C ASP A 511 -4.06 -2.26 1.70
N ASP A 512 -5.11 -1.74 1.03
CA ASP A 512 -5.41 -2.10 -0.36
C ASP A 512 -4.35 -1.61 -1.37
N LEU A 513 -3.47 -0.67 -0.99
CA LEU A 513 -2.33 -0.25 -1.80
C LEU A 513 -1.16 -1.24 -1.71
N GLY A 514 -1.23 -2.20 -0.79
CA GLY A 514 -0.17 -3.14 -0.49
C GLY A 514 0.90 -2.57 0.46
N CYS A 515 0.64 -1.45 1.09
CA CYS A 515 1.52 -0.84 2.07
C CYS A 515 1.43 -1.56 3.40
N GLN A 516 2.55 -1.71 4.08
CA GLN A 516 2.64 -2.48 5.31
C GLN A 516 3.27 -1.68 6.43
N LEU A 517 2.66 -1.77 7.62
CA LEU A 517 3.26 -1.37 8.89
C LEU A 517 3.17 -2.50 9.89
N ILE A 518 4.09 -2.52 10.84
CA ILE A 518 4.15 -3.55 11.88
C ILE A 518 4.01 -2.87 13.23
N GLY A 519 3.01 -3.29 14.00
CA GLY A 519 2.85 -2.97 15.41
C GLY A 519 3.46 -4.06 16.28
N PHE A 520 3.95 -3.71 17.49
CA PHE A 520 4.56 -4.61 18.44
C PHE A 520 3.97 -4.42 19.83
N VAL A 521 3.81 -5.51 20.57
CA VAL A 521 3.50 -5.52 22.00
C VAL A 521 4.52 -6.43 22.71
N GLU A 522 5.26 -5.88 23.66
CA GLU A 522 6.10 -6.69 24.54
C GLU A 522 5.23 -7.26 25.66
N VAL A 523 5.27 -8.57 25.85
CA VAL A 523 4.45 -9.27 26.83
C VAL A 523 5.37 -9.97 27.82
N ASP A 524 5.30 -9.53 29.07
CA ASP A 524 5.98 -10.16 30.20
C ASP A 524 5.02 -11.13 30.89
N VAL A 525 5.40 -12.39 30.99
CA VAL A 525 4.62 -13.44 31.66
C VAL A 525 5.19 -13.68 33.05
N ILE A 526 4.43 -13.32 34.06
CA ILE A 526 4.80 -13.60 35.44
C ILE A 526 4.42 -15.03 35.77
N ASP A 527 5.41 -15.88 35.99
CA ASP A 527 5.19 -17.24 36.45
C ASP A 527 4.39 -17.24 37.77
N SER A 528 3.51 -18.24 37.92
CA SER A 528 2.82 -18.46 39.18
C SER A 528 3.85 -18.72 40.27
N VAL A 529 3.81 -17.90 41.30
CA VAL A 529 4.71 -18.10 42.44
C VAL A 529 4.39 -19.45 43.09
N ALA A 530 5.35 -20.34 43.17
CA ALA A 530 5.21 -21.58 43.92
C ALA A 530 5.25 -21.28 45.41
N ILE A 531 4.11 -20.82 45.98
CA ILE A 531 3.98 -20.68 47.42
C ILE A 531 3.75 -22.06 48.03
N THR A 532 4.41 -22.33 49.17
CA THR A 532 4.23 -23.53 49.95
C THR A 532 4.07 -23.14 51.42
N ALA A 533 2.95 -23.57 52.02
CA ALA A 533 2.68 -23.44 53.43
C ALA A 533 3.14 -24.72 54.14
N TYR A 534 3.90 -24.58 55.22
CA TYR A 534 4.44 -25.71 56.03
C TYR A 534 4.03 -25.62 57.47
N PRO A 535 3.97 -26.75 58.17
CA PRO A 535 3.65 -28.12 57.71
C PRO A 535 2.22 -28.50 58.09
N ASP A 536 1.61 -29.43 57.40
CA ASP A 536 0.46 -30.15 57.94
C ASP A 536 0.94 -30.89 59.19
N THR A 537 0.32 -30.61 60.35
CA THR A 537 0.80 -31.16 61.62
C THR A 537 -0.31 -31.18 62.67
N THR A 538 -0.03 -31.86 63.78
CA THR A 538 -0.88 -31.90 64.94
C THR A 538 -0.38 -30.98 66.01
N LEU A 539 -1.26 -30.13 66.57
CA LEU A 539 -1.00 -29.20 67.64
C LEU A 539 -1.83 -29.60 68.88
N VAL A 540 -1.22 -29.74 70.03
CA VAL A 540 -1.97 -29.96 71.29
C VAL A 540 -2.69 -28.66 71.66
N MET A 541 -3.98 -28.78 72.01
CA MET A 541 -4.82 -27.64 72.37
C MET A 541 -4.18 -26.75 73.43
N GLY A 542 -4.13 -25.43 73.13
CA GLY A 542 -3.53 -24.44 74.01
C GLY A 542 -2.04 -24.14 73.77
N ASN A 543 -1.38 -24.90 72.92
CA ASN A 543 -0.03 -24.64 72.48
C ASN A 543 0.01 -23.65 71.31
N PHE A 544 1.18 -23.07 71.06
CA PHE A 544 1.45 -22.16 69.94
C PHE A 544 2.35 -22.85 68.94
N MET A 545 2.16 -22.49 67.66
CA MET A 545 2.99 -22.97 66.58
C MET A 545 3.19 -21.84 65.56
N THR A 546 4.34 -21.80 64.92
CA THR A 546 4.62 -20.88 63.83
C THR A 546 4.36 -21.57 62.47
N LEU A 547 3.55 -20.98 61.63
CA LEU A 547 3.44 -21.37 60.24
C LEU A 547 4.64 -20.79 59.48
N TYR A 548 5.00 -21.41 58.38
CA TYR A 548 6.08 -20.97 57.51
C TYR A 548 5.65 -20.96 56.06
N THR A 549 6.16 -19.96 55.32
CA THR A 549 6.09 -19.96 53.85
C THR A 549 7.51 -20.03 53.27
N ASN A 550 7.62 -20.45 52.01
CA ASN A 550 8.89 -20.45 51.29
C ASN A 550 9.19 -19.12 50.57
N LEU A 551 8.42 -18.05 50.85
CA LEU A 551 8.54 -16.77 50.14
C LEU A 551 9.26 -15.72 50.98
N ASP A 552 10.18 -15.02 50.31
CA ASP A 552 10.81 -13.79 50.75
C ASP A 552 10.25 -12.60 49.94
N ASP A 553 10.48 -11.33 50.42
CA ASP A 553 10.10 -10.11 49.65
C ASP A 553 10.32 -10.27 48.12
N PRO A 554 9.45 -9.81 47.22
CA PRO A 554 8.58 -8.64 47.40
C PRO A 554 7.06 -8.94 47.44
N TYR A 555 6.61 -10.13 47.80
CA TYR A 555 5.21 -10.52 47.75
C TYR A 555 4.40 -9.98 48.93
N THR A 556 3.15 -9.58 48.66
CA THR A 556 2.18 -9.29 49.71
C THR A 556 1.53 -10.60 50.16
N ILE A 557 1.72 -10.98 51.43
CA ILE A 557 1.20 -12.20 52.04
C ILE A 557 -0.13 -11.90 52.75
N LEU A 558 -1.10 -12.80 52.60
CA LEU A 558 -2.36 -12.75 53.35
C LEU A 558 -2.83 -14.15 53.72
N TRP A 559 -2.88 -14.43 55.03
CA TRP A 559 -3.41 -15.67 55.56
C TRP A 559 -4.92 -15.58 55.81
N SER A 560 -5.62 -16.69 55.67
CA SER A 560 -7.06 -16.85 55.93
C SER A 560 -7.32 -18.26 56.47
N PRO A 561 -8.20 -18.44 57.45
CA PRO A 561 -8.95 -17.41 58.20
C PRO A 561 -8.05 -16.63 59.16
N ASP A 562 -8.56 -15.50 59.66
CA ASP A 562 -7.93 -14.68 60.73
C ASP A 562 -8.11 -15.29 62.13
N TYR A 563 -8.53 -16.56 62.21
CA TYR A 563 -8.82 -17.29 63.44
C TYR A 563 -7.57 -17.70 64.18
N ASN A 564 -7.35 -17.13 65.38
CA ASN A 564 -6.22 -17.44 66.28
C ASN A 564 -4.86 -17.44 65.59
N ILE A 565 -4.60 -16.46 64.77
CA ILE A 565 -3.34 -16.15 64.07
C ILE A 565 -2.85 -14.77 64.50
N SER A 566 -1.53 -14.63 64.75
CA SER A 566 -0.96 -13.41 65.29
C SER A 566 -1.02 -12.22 64.35
N ASP A 567 -0.73 -12.42 63.10
CA ASP A 567 -0.78 -11.42 62.02
C ASP A 567 -0.98 -12.15 60.70
N ILE A 568 -2.06 -11.82 60.01
CA ILE A 568 -2.41 -12.43 58.71
C ILE A 568 -1.48 -11.98 57.56
N THR A 569 -0.66 -10.95 57.77
CA THR A 569 0.29 -10.42 56.80
C THR A 569 1.74 -10.84 57.05
N ASP A 570 1.99 -11.54 58.17
CA ASP A 570 3.32 -12.08 58.50
C ASP A 570 3.57 -13.35 57.64
N PRO A 571 4.67 -13.49 56.92
CA PRO A 571 5.01 -14.72 56.21
C PRO A 571 5.17 -15.93 57.16
N ASN A 572 5.45 -15.70 58.48
CA ASN A 572 5.66 -16.74 59.48
C ASN A 572 4.82 -16.48 60.73
N PRO A 573 3.50 -16.47 60.67
CA PRO A 573 2.65 -16.08 61.78
C PRO A 573 2.61 -17.16 62.89
N LEU A 574 2.42 -16.72 64.10
CA LEU A 574 2.17 -17.59 65.25
C LEU A 574 0.66 -17.91 65.32
N ILE A 575 0.31 -19.18 65.48
CA ILE A 575 -1.09 -19.65 65.58
C ILE A 575 -1.34 -20.37 66.89
N ASN A 576 -2.58 -20.37 67.35
CA ASN A 576 -3.09 -21.10 68.51
C ASN A 576 -4.54 -21.48 68.34
N PRO A 577 -4.92 -22.33 67.35
CA PRO A 577 -6.29 -22.76 67.13
C PRO A 577 -6.76 -23.68 68.25
N TYR A 578 -8.05 -23.59 68.55
CA TYR A 578 -8.74 -24.48 69.55
C TYR A 578 -9.52 -25.62 68.88
N GLU A 579 -9.58 -25.63 67.55
CA GLU A 579 -10.23 -26.66 66.71
C GLU A 579 -9.37 -26.89 65.47
N THR A 580 -9.49 -28.05 64.84
CA THR A 580 -8.79 -28.37 63.60
C THR A 580 -9.12 -27.30 62.56
N THR A 581 -8.08 -26.59 62.11
CA THR A 581 -8.22 -25.42 61.24
C THR A 581 -7.29 -25.54 60.06
N THR A 582 -7.85 -25.28 58.85
CA THR A 582 -7.03 -25.13 57.63
C THR A 582 -6.74 -23.65 57.39
N TYR A 583 -5.49 -23.27 57.42
CA TYR A 583 -5.03 -21.94 57.08
C TYR A 583 -4.53 -21.93 55.64
N CYS A 584 -5.01 -20.99 54.85
CA CYS A 584 -4.57 -20.78 53.47
C CYS A 584 -3.81 -19.45 53.39
N VAL A 585 -2.68 -19.46 52.72
CA VAL A 585 -1.86 -18.28 52.45
C VAL A 585 -2.04 -17.88 50.99
N SER A 586 -2.28 -16.61 50.73
CA SER A 586 -2.27 -16.01 49.38
C SER A 586 -1.06 -15.10 49.25
N ALA A 587 -0.23 -15.30 48.26
CA ALA A 587 0.86 -14.42 47.87
C ALA A 587 0.50 -13.63 46.64
N THR A 588 0.53 -12.31 46.73
CA THR A 588 0.26 -11.40 45.61
C THR A 588 1.56 -10.75 45.16
N HIS A 589 1.92 -10.97 43.90
CA HIS A 589 3.05 -10.28 43.26
C HIS A 589 2.68 -8.79 43.02
N PRO A 590 3.66 -7.85 42.99
CA PRO A 590 3.38 -6.42 42.71
C PRO A 590 2.61 -6.15 41.40
N THR A 591 2.66 -7.04 40.42
CA THR A 591 1.88 -7.00 39.17
C THR A 591 0.45 -7.50 39.33
N GLY A 592 0.07 -8.00 40.52
CA GLY A 592 -1.29 -8.47 40.79
C GLY A 592 -1.49 -9.99 40.65
N CYS A 593 -0.47 -10.76 40.28
CA CYS A 593 -0.57 -12.23 40.19
C CYS A 593 -0.68 -12.84 41.60
N VAL A 594 -1.68 -13.72 41.78
CA VAL A 594 -1.96 -14.33 43.10
C VAL A 594 -1.77 -15.84 43.01
N SER A 595 -1.06 -16.38 44.01
CA SER A 595 -0.93 -17.82 44.23
C SER A 595 -1.35 -18.17 45.66
N THR A 596 -1.92 -19.35 45.86
CA THR A 596 -2.44 -19.79 47.15
C THR A 596 -1.98 -21.20 47.49
N ASP A 597 -1.67 -21.44 48.76
CA ASP A 597 -1.47 -22.78 49.32
C ASP A 597 -2.08 -22.87 50.70
N CYS A 598 -2.40 -24.08 51.16
CA CYS A 598 -3.10 -24.29 52.43
C CYS A 598 -2.40 -25.33 53.26
N VAL A 599 -2.44 -25.13 54.60
CA VAL A 599 -1.95 -26.05 55.59
C VAL A 599 -3.04 -26.38 56.60
N THR A 600 -3.18 -27.65 56.96
CA THR A 600 -4.16 -28.10 57.96
C THR A 600 -3.49 -28.41 59.27
N ILE A 601 -3.95 -27.73 60.32
CA ILE A 601 -3.52 -27.94 61.70
C ILE A 601 -4.57 -28.74 62.44
N ILE A 602 -4.25 -30.00 62.73
CA ILE A 602 -5.08 -30.87 63.51
C ILE A 602 -4.91 -30.57 65.00
N VAL A 603 -5.94 -30.19 65.74
CA VAL A 603 -5.83 -29.89 67.16
C VAL A 603 -6.19 -31.12 67.95
N ALA A 604 -5.19 -31.66 68.70
CA ALA A 604 -5.37 -32.79 69.60
C ALA A 604 -5.72 -32.35 71.03
N ALA A 605 -6.62 -33.07 71.66
CA ALA A 605 -7.00 -32.82 73.04
C ALA A 605 -5.92 -33.34 74.03
N GLU A 606 -5.59 -32.56 75.04
CA GLU A 606 -4.77 -33.05 76.17
C GLU A 606 -5.72 -33.79 77.14
N VAL A 607 -5.53 -35.11 77.34
CA VAL A 607 -6.29 -35.94 78.29
C VAL A 607 -5.54 -36.13 79.57
N ALA A 608 -5.96 -35.45 80.60
CA ALA A 608 -5.38 -35.61 81.98
C ALA A 608 -6.17 -36.67 82.76
N LEU A 609 -5.50 -37.76 83.17
CA LEU A 609 -6.08 -38.77 83.97
C LEU A 609 -5.65 -38.52 85.49
N PRO A 610 -6.58 -38.78 86.46
CA PRO A 610 -6.26 -38.63 87.88
C PRO A 610 -5.05 -39.51 88.32
N ASN A 611 -4.21 -39.01 89.15
CA ASN A 611 -3.06 -39.72 89.65
C ASN A 611 -3.27 -40.41 91.03
N ALA A 612 -4.39 -40.20 91.73
CA ALA A 612 -4.76 -40.82 92.98
C ALA A 612 -6.28 -40.88 93.14
N PHE A 613 -6.81 -41.85 93.93
CA PHE A 613 -8.21 -41.94 94.30
C PHE A 613 -8.37 -42.61 95.65
N THR A 614 -9.53 -42.38 96.30
CA THR A 614 -9.81 -42.82 97.68
C THR A 614 -11.13 -43.54 97.77
N PRO A 615 -11.21 -44.86 97.56
CA PRO A 615 -12.47 -45.61 97.63
C PRO A 615 -12.90 -45.85 99.10
N ASN A 616 -13.37 -44.82 99.78
CA ASN A 616 -13.78 -44.85 101.22
C ASN A 616 -15.31 -44.76 101.33
N GLY A 617 -16.06 -44.63 100.25
CA GLY A 617 -17.53 -44.60 100.18
C GLY A 617 -18.18 -43.24 100.50
N ASP A 618 -17.36 -42.14 100.51
CA ASP A 618 -17.85 -40.78 100.74
C ASP A 618 -18.44 -40.08 99.45
N GLY A 619 -18.35 -40.74 98.31
CA GLY A 619 -18.84 -40.23 97.00
C GLY A 619 -17.86 -39.34 96.32
N VAL A 620 -16.67 -39.08 96.80
CA VAL A 620 -15.63 -38.24 96.21
C VAL A 620 -14.37 -39.08 95.92
N ASN A 621 -13.96 -39.16 94.70
CA ASN A 621 -12.80 -39.91 94.18
C ASN A 621 -12.84 -41.41 94.56
N ASP A 622 -13.97 -42.02 94.79
CA ASP A 622 -14.13 -43.42 95.11
C ASP A 622 -13.78 -44.37 93.93
N ILE A 623 -13.77 -43.85 92.71
CA ILE A 623 -13.53 -44.64 91.54
C ILE A 623 -12.49 -43.97 90.65
N PHE A 624 -11.46 -44.71 90.29
CA PHE A 624 -10.50 -44.29 89.27
C PHE A 624 -11.06 -44.55 87.88
N ARG A 625 -11.37 -43.48 87.20
CA ARG A 625 -12.04 -43.52 85.84
C ARG A 625 -11.44 -42.49 84.88
N VAL A 626 -11.67 -42.71 83.62
CA VAL A 626 -11.45 -41.69 82.57
C VAL A 626 -12.39 -40.53 82.88
N PRO A 627 -11.90 -39.29 83.08
CA PRO A 627 -12.80 -38.17 83.37
C PRO A 627 -13.77 -37.84 82.29
N PRO A 628 -14.99 -37.36 82.57
CA PRO A 628 -15.97 -36.92 81.59
C PRO A 628 -15.50 -35.72 80.73
N THR A 629 -14.44 -35.04 81.18
CA THR A 629 -13.78 -33.94 80.50
C THR A 629 -13.00 -34.38 79.23
N ALA A 630 -12.83 -35.69 79.02
CA ALA A 630 -12.33 -36.25 77.75
C ALA A 630 -13.39 -36.24 76.64
N ASN A 631 -14.28 -35.24 76.61
CA ASN A 631 -15.40 -35.13 75.65
C ASN A 631 -14.94 -34.95 74.15
N LEU A 632 -13.64 -34.86 73.93
CA LEU A 632 -13.03 -34.80 72.62
C LEU A 632 -12.66 -36.20 72.08
N CYS A 633 -12.83 -37.24 72.88
CA CYS A 633 -12.61 -38.62 72.49
C CYS A 633 -13.94 -39.36 72.34
N GLU A 634 -14.13 -40.03 71.21
CA GLU A 634 -15.39 -40.68 70.83
C GLU A 634 -15.64 -41.98 71.59
N GLU A 635 -14.55 -42.70 71.99
CA GLU A 635 -14.64 -44.04 72.55
C GLU A 635 -13.42 -44.42 73.38
N VAL A 636 -13.67 -45.04 74.53
CA VAL A 636 -12.60 -45.74 75.29
C VAL A 636 -12.44 -47.15 74.72
N GLN A 637 -11.42 -47.39 73.97
CA GLN A 637 -11.14 -48.68 73.27
C GLN A 637 -10.50 -49.72 74.22
N TYR A 638 -9.80 -49.26 75.26
CA TYR A 638 -9.11 -50.11 76.20
C TYR A 638 -8.86 -49.33 77.46
N PHE A 639 -9.21 -49.89 78.65
CA PHE A 639 -8.83 -49.36 79.94
C PHE A 639 -8.63 -50.52 80.95
N LYS A 640 -7.39 -50.71 81.41
CA LYS A 640 -7.00 -51.71 82.42
C LYS A 640 -6.10 -51.12 83.52
N VAL A 641 -6.25 -51.69 84.66
CA VAL A 641 -5.35 -51.40 85.79
C VAL A 641 -4.60 -52.69 86.21
N PHE A 642 -3.36 -52.53 86.49
CA PHE A 642 -2.43 -53.60 86.85
C PHE A 642 -1.81 -53.38 88.19
N THR A 643 -1.48 -54.46 88.93
CA THR A 643 -0.58 -54.40 90.10
C THR A 643 0.80 -53.94 89.65
N ARG A 644 1.68 -53.55 90.59
CA ARG A 644 3.13 -53.22 90.36
C ARG A 644 3.90 -54.38 89.72
N TRP A 645 3.38 -55.61 89.82
CA TRP A 645 3.98 -56.84 89.25
C TRP A 645 3.43 -57.19 87.85
N GLY A 646 2.54 -56.36 87.30
CA GLY A 646 1.97 -56.53 85.94
C GLY A 646 0.76 -57.44 85.89
N GLU A 647 0.22 -57.85 87.04
CA GLU A 647 -1.00 -58.62 87.09
C GLU A 647 -2.25 -57.70 86.88
N PRO A 648 -3.12 -57.99 85.88
CA PRO A 648 -4.32 -57.16 85.64
C PRO A 648 -5.36 -57.42 86.73
N ILE A 649 -5.83 -56.32 87.35
CA ILE A 649 -6.81 -56.35 88.44
C ILE A 649 -8.12 -55.64 88.10
N TYR A 650 -8.13 -54.87 86.99
CA TYR A 650 -9.34 -54.23 86.45
C TYR A 650 -9.25 -54.21 84.91
N ASP A 651 -10.44 -54.46 84.28
CA ASP A 651 -10.64 -54.41 82.83
C ASP A 651 -12.01 -53.78 82.58
N TYR A 652 -12.08 -52.58 82.00
CA TYR A 652 -13.28 -51.79 81.76
C TYR A 652 -14.33 -52.61 81.06
N PHE A 653 -13.98 -53.41 80.04
CA PHE A 653 -14.92 -54.23 79.28
C PHE A 653 -15.41 -55.48 80.02
N LYS A 654 -14.82 -55.87 81.15
CA LYS A 654 -15.31 -56.93 81.96
C LYS A 654 -16.13 -56.46 83.19
N ASP A 655 -15.92 -55.20 83.61
CA ASP A 655 -16.53 -54.55 84.75
C ASP A 655 -17.31 -53.29 84.40
N LEU A 656 -18.09 -53.36 83.32
CA LEU A 656 -18.86 -52.22 82.74
C LEU A 656 -19.80 -51.52 83.77
N ASP A 657 -20.32 -52.26 84.73
CA ASP A 657 -21.28 -51.72 85.75
C ASP A 657 -20.65 -50.76 86.76
N LYS A 658 -19.33 -50.74 86.85
CA LYS A 658 -18.61 -49.93 87.86
C LYS A 658 -18.14 -48.58 87.37
N GLY A 659 -18.16 -48.33 86.07
CA GLY A 659 -17.79 -47.05 85.48
C GLY A 659 -16.33 -46.63 85.68
N GLY A 660 -15.48 -47.53 86.25
CA GLY A 660 -14.06 -47.35 86.59
C GLY A 660 -13.61 -48.28 87.64
N TRP A 661 -12.29 -48.23 88.02
CA TRP A 661 -11.72 -49.11 89.02
C TRP A 661 -12.05 -48.60 90.47
N ASP A 662 -12.70 -49.45 91.27
CA ASP A 662 -13.18 -49.20 92.64
C ASP A 662 -12.14 -49.61 93.74
N GLY A 663 -10.92 -49.93 93.40
CA GLY A 663 -9.87 -50.37 94.27
C GLY A 663 -9.97 -51.85 94.68
N ASN A 664 -10.83 -52.65 94.04
CA ASN A 664 -10.96 -54.09 94.25
C ASN A 664 -10.46 -54.88 93.02
N ASP A 665 -10.08 -56.16 93.21
CA ASP A 665 -9.73 -57.08 92.10
C ASP A 665 -11.04 -57.68 91.43
N TYR A 666 -10.88 -58.51 90.44
CA TYR A 666 -11.98 -59.21 89.72
C TYR A 666 -12.85 -60.05 90.64
N TYR A 667 -12.33 -60.44 91.87
CA TYR A 667 -13.04 -61.25 92.85
C TYR A 667 -13.71 -60.41 93.97
N GLY A 668 -13.65 -59.09 93.84
CA GLY A 668 -14.20 -58.14 94.83
C GLY A 668 -13.36 -58.03 96.05
N ARG A 669 -12.09 -58.52 96.09
CA ARG A 669 -11.17 -58.38 97.18
C ARG A 669 -10.47 -57.00 97.16
N SER A 670 -10.53 -56.34 98.27
CA SER A 670 -9.90 -55.03 98.41
C SER A 670 -8.41 -55.10 98.17
N GLN A 671 -7.86 -54.26 97.37
CA GLN A 671 -6.47 -54.16 97.06
C GLN A 671 -5.76 -53.30 98.16
N GLU A 672 -4.46 -53.53 98.36
CA GLU A 672 -3.68 -52.78 99.34
C GLU A 672 -3.44 -51.34 98.92
N ILE A 673 -3.30 -50.42 99.90
CA ILE A 673 -2.91 -49.04 99.60
C ILE A 673 -1.53 -49.07 98.93
N GLY A 674 -1.42 -48.39 97.76
CA GLY A 674 -0.21 -48.41 96.97
C GLY A 674 -0.36 -47.87 95.55
N THR A 675 0.73 -48.02 94.81
CA THR A 675 0.79 -47.54 93.42
C THR A 675 0.41 -48.68 92.45
N TYR A 676 -0.47 -48.39 91.54
CA TYR A 676 -0.94 -49.25 90.46
C TYR A 676 -0.66 -48.65 89.11
N ILE A 677 -0.50 -49.46 88.05
CA ILE A 677 -0.24 -49.01 86.69
C ILE A 677 -1.56 -49.08 85.89
N TYR A 678 -1.86 -48.03 85.12
CA TYR A 678 -2.99 -48.07 84.22
C TYR A 678 -2.56 -47.90 82.73
N VAL A 679 -3.36 -48.47 81.86
CA VAL A 679 -3.25 -48.25 80.41
C VAL A 679 -4.61 -47.97 79.89
N VAL A 680 -4.78 -46.82 79.21
CA VAL A 680 -6.02 -46.39 78.58
C VAL A 680 -5.74 -46.13 77.11
N LYS A 681 -6.55 -46.70 76.24
CA LYS A 681 -6.53 -46.39 74.78
C LYS A 681 -7.89 -45.80 74.41
N MET A 682 -7.88 -44.67 73.81
CA MET A 682 -9.07 -43.91 73.42
C MET A 682 -8.99 -43.56 71.93
N LEU A 683 -10.14 -43.45 71.27
CA LEU A 683 -10.30 -42.91 69.98
C LEU A 683 -10.68 -41.45 70.13
N CYS A 684 -9.79 -40.55 69.67
CA CYS A 684 -10.00 -39.12 69.78
C CYS A 684 -9.80 -38.54 68.37
N ASP A 685 -10.82 -37.86 67.78
CA ASP A 685 -10.84 -37.34 66.41
C ASP A 685 -10.35 -38.36 65.36
N GLY A 686 -10.82 -39.61 65.47
CA GLY A 686 -10.46 -40.68 64.55
C GLY A 686 -9.09 -41.27 64.74
N ILE A 687 -8.28 -40.79 65.66
CA ILE A 687 -6.94 -41.28 65.98
C ILE A 687 -6.95 -42.05 67.31
N SER A 688 -6.41 -43.29 67.31
CA SER A 688 -6.30 -44.09 68.53
C SER A 688 -5.05 -43.74 69.26
N GLU A 689 -5.21 -43.12 70.44
CA GLU A 689 -4.11 -42.76 71.37
C GLU A 689 -4.04 -43.62 72.60
N THR A 690 -2.83 -43.94 73.09
CA THR A 690 -2.62 -44.77 74.28
C THR A 690 -1.96 -43.98 75.32
N TYR A 691 -2.64 -43.86 76.50
CA TYR A 691 -2.19 -43.22 77.70
C TYR A 691 -1.80 -44.31 78.77
N SER A 692 -0.67 -44.15 79.40
CA SER A 692 -0.25 -45.03 80.48
C SER A 692 0.39 -44.23 81.61
N GLY A 693 0.16 -44.65 82.81
CA GLY A 693 0.70 -43.97 83.98
C GLY A 693 0.48 -44.76 85.27
N THR A 694 0.68 -44.09 86.39
CA THR A 694 0.42 -44.67 87.67
C THR A 694 -0.69 -43.95 88.44
N VAL A 695 -1.49 -44.72 89.18
CA VAL A 695 -2.49 -44.20 90.07
C VAL A 695 -2.23 -44.69 91.50
N HIS A 696 -2.39 -43.82 92.44
CA HIS A 696 -2.24 -44.16 93.87
C HIS A 696 -3.60 -44.48 94.48
N LEU A 697 -3.73 -45.70 95.02
CA LEU A 697 -4.89 -46.09 95.80
C LEU A 697 -4.58 -45.65 97.26
N LEU A 698 -5.42 -44.78 97.76
CA LEU A 698 -5.42 -44.28 99.13
C LEU A 698 -6.72 -44.71 99.83
N ARG A 699 -6.77 -44.80 101.19
CA ARG A 699 -7.98 -45.09 101.94
C ARG A 699 -8.05 -44.28 103.24
#